data_7a7da7bcc28b43a35346ab564fd229b1
#
_entry.id   7a7da7bcc28b43a35346ab564fd229b1
#
_cell.length_a   1.000
_cell.length_b   1.000
_cell.length_c   1.000
_cell.angle_alpha   90.00
_cell.angle_beta   90.00
_cell.angle_gamma   90.00
#
_symmetry.space_group_name_H-M   'P 1'
#
loop_
_entity.id
_entity.type
_entity.pdbx_description
1 polymer ?
#
loop_
_entity_poly.entity_id
_entity_poly.type
_entity_poly.pdbx_seq_one_letter_code
_entity_poly.pdbx_strand_id
1 'polypeptide(L)'
;MDIFIVDTIARDTGDKMEILSIGKSVDGQTVCVRCPFAPSFYVIVPEKNPTMQQKATMKRKCLEAFDPYDKGGVNVSLIEQTQFVGYRGGETDWFVEVTFDTLKKFRQSRYTAKDKNFITFEAGVDPMLKYFHRADIDPCGWTRFEGLDTVATSDETRLSKSYVQEFRVKGPGSVTRSSLHAQPDLKIASFDFECYSSTGRFPDGAVPDDEIISIGTTYASTDAAISRQTIHQLHHCDPIEGVDVYVYDDEAQLINAWMAELESERVDVLMGYNIHGFDMKFLDDRSTVLIDMTTGESRLKLDRFGHLRDGGGERQEKNLASAAYGQNTYVFFTTPGIVQMDLLGIYRKELKLDSYTLDNVSKTYLGHTKLDVSAKQMFTWYRERDVTGLTRMAAYCVRDTELPVQLNSKLATLTNQIEMSKVVCVPINFLNLRGQQIRCYSLILRHARRQGYVINDCEKDMGRDGYVGATVLTPTTGAYLEDCVTCLDFASLYPSIMRAHNMCPSSIVLDETYANRPGTAYYEIETTPGHVVSFAQTETSVIPGLLADLASWRKTAKREMGACTERGDTFGASLQNAKQLAVKVAMNSIYGFFGAGTGMIPLLDLASAVTSTGRDMIMRTKRACEARGHKVIYGDTDSVFVIQNLGEEHRLDIAMHIEAGKKLGEELTKSIYKRPNILEYEKVYSPILLMAKKRYAAKMYEFDAEKATKIDIKGLQIVRRDSPPFVRTVMQRVLDAIMHERSFERALDVARSYIVDILDDKIPFEEFIVSKALRSTYANPDSMPHYIVAQKRKHRGRDPPTSGERVPFVIVRSTEHANGLIAARAEDPVYVKEHRLPLDTLYYINNCLMKPLVTILELEYGAQTQTTLTAAGDISARILKLQTIDIADRRESKRLKFLKDTNQKEITSFFQKKM
;
A
#
# COMPACT_ATOMS: atom_id res chain seq x y z
N MET A 1 24.08 -13.33 -24.13
CA MET A 1 22.61 -13.51 -24.25
C MET A 1 21.91 -12.45 -23.41
N ASP A 2 20.86 -11.85 -23.94
CA ASP A 2 20.01 -10.93 -23.18
C ASP A 2 18.79 -11.69 -22.67
N ILE A 3 18.49 -11.53 -21.37
CA ILE A 3 17.40 -12.21 -20.68
C ILE A 3 16.63 -11.16 -19.87
N PHE A 4 15.31 -11.17 -20.01
CA PHE A 4 14.42 -10.40 -19.13
C PHE A 4 14.21 -11.19 -17.84
N ILE A 5 14.82 -10.76 -16.75
CA ILE A 5 14.68 -11.40 -15.45
C ILE A 5 13.24 -11.21 -14.95
N VAL A 6 12.56 -12.30 -14.62
CA VAL A 6 11.22 -12.32 -14.01
C VAL A 6 11.34 -12.53 -12.50
N ASP A 7 12.13 -13.52 -12.10
CA ASP A 7 12.38 -13.85 -10.71
C ASP A 7 13.85 -14.19 -10.45
N THR A 8 14.29 -14.00 -9.21
CA THR A 8 15.67 -14.30 -8.81
C THR A 8 15.67 -14.99 -7.44
N ILE A 9 16.47 -16.02 -7.32
CA ILE A 9 16.56 -16.86 -6.13
C ILE A 9 18.02 -16.97 -5.68
N ALA A 10 18.25 -16.81 -4.38
CA ALA A 10 19.53 -17.07 -3.74
C ALA A 10 19.44 -18.40 -2.99
N ARG A 11 20.29 -19.38 -3.33
CA ARG A 11 20.30 -20.68 -2.68
C ARG A 11 21.69 -21.29 -2.64
N ASP A 12 21.89 -22.24 -1.71
CA ASP A 12 23.09 -23.05 -1.65
C ASP A 12 22.97 -24.23 -2.64
N THR A 13 23.98 -24.40 -3.49
CA THR A 13 24.14 -25.53 -4.43
C THR A 13 25.44 -26.25 -4.11
N GLY A 14 25.33 -27.34 -3.38
CA GLY A 14 26.50 -28.03 -2.80
C GLY A 14 27.20 -27.15 -1.76
N ASP A 15 28.46 -26.85 -2.00
CA ASP A 15 29.34 -26.08 -1.11
C ASP A 15 29.37 -24.58 -1.36
N LYS A 16 28.59 -24.09 -2.35
CA LYS A 16 28.57 -22.67 -2.75
C LYS A 16 27.16 -22.12 -2.86
N MET A 17 27.04 -20.81 -2.59
CA MET A 17 25.85 -20.07 -2.90
C MET A 17 25.83 -19.65 -4.37
N GLU A 18 24.68 -19.83 -5.00
CA GLU A 18 24.39 -19.32 -6.34
C GLU A 18 23.17 -18.41 -6.36
N ILE A 19 23.21 -17.44 -7.24
CA ILE A 19 22.04 -16.64 -7.64
C ILE A 19 21.51 -17.24 -8.94
N LEU A 20 20.24 -17.62 -8.93
CA LEU A 20 19.52 -18.12 -10.08
C LEU A 20 18.65 -17.01 -10.61
N SER A 21 18.96 -16.49 -11.80
CA SER A 21 18.12 -15.53 -12.52
C SER A 21 17.27 -16.29 -13.53
N ILE A 22 15.94 -16.25 -13.35
CA ILE A 22 14.98 -16.96 -14.19
C ILE A 22 14.13 -15.94 -14.95
N GLY A 23 13.92 -16.18 -16.24
CA GLY A 23 13.17 -15.25 -17.06
C GLY A 23 13.04 -15.66 -18.52
N LYS A 24 12.87 -14.67 -19.41
CA LYS A 24 12.67 -14.87 -20.85
C LYS A 24 13.87 -14.39 -21.66
N SER A 25 14.28 -15.21 -22.62
CA SER A 25 15.16 -14.76 -23.72
C SER A 25 14.42 -13.85 -24.71
N VAL A 26 15.12 -13.26 -25.63
CA VAL A 26 14.54 -12.41 -26.68
C VAL A 26 13.51 -13.17 -27.53
N ASP A 27 13.71 -14.46 -27.74
CA ASP A 27 12.83 -15.37 -28.49
C ASP A 27 11.73 -16.00 -27.60
N GLY A 28 11.53 -15.50 -26.40
CA GLY A 28 10.43 -15.91 -25.50
C GLY A 28 10.64 -17.25 -24.78
N GLN A 29 11.84 -17.86 -24.89
CA GLN A 29 12.15 -19.11 -24.18
C GLN A 29 12.36 -18.84 -22.69
N THR A 30 11.93 -19.78 -21.83
CA THR A 30 12.23 -19.72 -20.39
C THR A 30 13.67 -20.14 -20.15
N VAL A 31 14.43 -19.28 -19.48
CA VAL A 31 15.87 -19.43 -19.24
C VAL A 31 16.17 -19.31 -17.75
N CYS A 32 17.10 -20.12 -17.26
CA CYS A 32 17.68 -20.02 -15.92
C CYS A 32 19.19 -19.82 -16.05
N VAL A 33 19.73 -18.74 -15.48
CA VAL A 33 21.19 -18.51 -15.41
C VAL A 33 21.64 -18.59 -13.97
N ARG A 34 22.61 -19.46 -13.72
CA ARG A 34 23.27 -19.68 -12.41
C ARG A 34 24.54 -18.83 -12.36
N CYS A 35 24.63 -17.99 -11.34
CA CYS A 35 25.77 -17.13 -11.07
C CYS A 35 26.31 -17.40 -9.66
N PRO A 36 27.55 -17.95 -9.49
CA PRO A 36 28.16 -18.07 -8.17
C PRO A 36 28.30 -16.69 -7.52
N PHE A 37 27.90 -16.58 -6.27
CA PHE A 37 27.93 -15.34 -5.52
C PHE A 37 28.25 -15.62 -4.04
N ALA A 38 29.33 -15.03 -3.53
CA ALA A 38 29.72 -15.17 -2.13
C ALA A 38 29.02 -14.07 -1.29
N PRO A 39 28.08 -14.41 -0.40
CA PRO A 39 27.45 -13.43 0.49
C PRO A 39 28.49 -12.88 1.48
N SER A 40 28.41 -11.60 1.82
CA SER A 40 29.38 -10.94 2.69
C SER A 40 28.75 -9.91 3.61
N PHE A 41 29.45 -9.57 4.69
CA PHE A 41 29.22 -8.37 5.49
C PHE A 41 30.59 -7.81 5.94
N TYR A 42 30.56 -6.64 6.58
CA TYR A 42 31.77 -5.96 7.02
C TYR A 42 31.84 -5.88 8.55
N VAL A 43 33.05 -5.97 9.11
CA VAL A 43 33.36 -5.74 10.51
C VAL A 43 34.36 -4.60 10.58
N ILE A 44 34.09 -3.54 11.36
CA ILE A 44 34.98 -2.39 11.48
C ILE A 44 36.23 -2.75 12.29
N VAL A 45 37.37 -2.18 11.91
CA VAL A 45 38.56 -2.13 12.76
C VAL A 45 38.39 -0.92 13.69
N PRO A 46 38.28 -1.11 15.03
CA PRO A 46 37.81 -0.05 15.93
C PRO A 46 38.78 1.15 16.04
N GLU A 47 40.05 0.90 15.82
CA GLU A 47 41.08 1.91 15.97
C GLU A 47 41.04 2.92 14.82
N LYS A 48 41.18 4.20 15.16
CA LYS A 48 41.35 5.25 14.17
C LYS A 48 42.80 5.19 13.61
N ASN A 49 42.96 5.11 12.31
CA ASN A 49 44.24 4.89 11.63
C ASN A 49 44.98 3.62 12.12
N PRO A 50 44.39 2.43 12.02
CA PRO A 50 44.92 1.21 12.58
C PRO A 50 46.27 0.81 11.95
N THR A 51 47.23 0.39 12.78
CA THR A 51 48.47 -0.20 12.30
C THR A 51 48.24 -1.50 11.55
N MET A 52 49.23 -1.93 10.75
CA MET A 52 49.15 -3.21 10.03
C MET A 52 48.94 -4.40 10.99
N GLN A 53 49.51 -4.35 12.19
CA GLN A 53 49.34 -5.38 13.21
C GLN A 53 47.89 -5.42 13.76
N GLN A 54 47.27 -4.26 14.00
CA GLN A 54 45.87 -4.18 14.45
C GLN A 54 44.91 -4.68 13.37
N LYS A 55 45.12 -4.31 12.10
CA LYS A 55 44.36 -4.83 10.94
C LYS A 55 44.51 -6.35 10.85
N ALA A 56 45.71 -6.89 10.93
CA ALA A 56 45.97 -8.32 10.90
C ALA A 56 45.34 -9.07 12.11
N THR A 57 45.35 -8.45 13.29
CA THR A 57 44.72 -9.00 14.50
C THR A 57 43.23 -9.08 14.34
N MET A 58 42.55 -8.02 13.79
CA MET A 58 41.11 -8.05 13.56
C MET A 58 40.75 -9.08 12.51
N LYS A 59 41.50 -9.17 11.41
CA LYS A 59 41.32 -10.19 10.39
C LYS A 59 41.36 -11.61 10.98
N ARG A 60 42.35 -11.88 11.85
CA ARG A 60 42.48 -13.19 12.56
C ARG A 60 41.31 -13.43 13.50
N LYS A 61 40.88 -12.41 14.29
CA LYS A 61 39.72 -12.53 15.19
C LYS A 61 38.43 -12.89 14.40
N CYS A 62 38.21 -12.25 13.22
CA CYS A 62 37.07 -12.60 12.37
C CYS A 62 37.17 -14.04 11.87
N LEU A 63 38.36 -14.49 11.42
CA LEU A 63 38.51 -15.87 10.94
C LEU A 63 38.26 -16.87 12.06
N GLU A 64 38.87 -16.71 13.24
CA GLU A 64 38.64 -17.53 14.43
C GLU A 64 37.18 -17.54 14.89
N ALA A 65 36.46 -16.44 14.74
CA ALA A 65 35.05 -16.35 15.12
C ALA A 65 34.11 -17.05 14.16
N PHE A 66 34.35 -16.93 12.86
CA PHE A 66 33.41 -17.35 11.80
C PHE A 66 33.79 -18.70 11.17
N ASP A 67 35.04 -19.14 11.31
CA ASP A 67 35.52 -20.47 10.94
C ASP A 67 36.39 -21.10 12.04
N PRO A 68 35.86 -21.36 13.26
CA PRO A 68 36.63 -21.74 14.45
C PRO A 68 37.32 -23.09 14.33
N TYR A 69 37.00 -23.88 13.34
CA TYR A 69 37.53 -25.21 13.10
C TYR A 69 38.36 -25.33 11.81
N ASP A 70 38.64 -24.18 11.18
CA ASP A 70 39.40 -24.10 9.92
C ASP A 70 38.86 -25.07 8.82
N LYS A 71 37.52 -25.18 8.76
CA LYS A 71 36.83 -26.05 7.80
C LYS A 71 36.76 -25.45 6.40
N GLY A 72 37.23 -24.22 6.25
CA GLY A 72 37.13 -23.45 5.01
C GLY A 72 35.72 -22.87 4.77
N GLY A 73 35.59 -22.14 3.68
CA GLY A 73 34.34 -21.52 3.27
C GLY A 73 34.04 -20.17 3.93
N VAL A 74 35.08 -19.58 4.58
CA VAL A 74 35.08 -18.19 5.05
C VAL A 74 36.34 -17.52 4.55
N ASN A 75 36.22 -16.42 3.83
CA ASN A 75 37.35 -15.60 3.42
C ASN A 75 37.26 -14.21 4.05
N VAL A 76 38.40 -13.64 4.39
CA VAL A 76 38.48 -12.33 5.02
C VAL A 76 39.47 -11.44 4.25
N SER A 77 39.01 -10.25 3.88
CA SER A 77 39.85 -9.24 3.21
C SER A 77 39.77 -7.91 3.92
N LEU A 78 40.81 -7.09 3.80
CA LEU A 78 40.82 -5.73 4.33
C LEU A 78 40.39 -4.76 3.22
N ILE A 79 39.48 -3.89 3.58
CA ILE A 79 39.05 -2.80 2.68
C ILE A 79 39.05 -1.48 3.45
N GLU A 80 39.24 -0.40 2.75
CA GLU A 80 39.13 0.95 3.26
C GLU A 80 37.94 1.64 2.61
N GLN A 81 36.97 2.10 3.44
CA GLN A 81 35.69 2.63 2.98
C GLN A 81 35.20 3.69 3.99
N THR A 82 34.20 4.47 3.62
CA THR A 82 33.54 5.46 4.49
C THR A 82 32.25 4.90 5.08
N GLN A 83 32.02 5.14 6.37
CA GLN A 83 30.72 4.84 7.00
C GLN A 83 29.63 5.75 6.47
N PHE A 84 28.43 5.21 6.26
CA PHE A 84 27.31 5.98 5.73
C PHE A 84 26.68 6.91 6.77
N VAL A 85 26.67 6.55 8.05
CA VAL A 85 26.06 7.34 9.13
C VAL A 85 27.11 8.09 9.91
N GLY A 86 26.96 9.43 9.99
CA GLY A 86 27.85 10.38 10.64
C GLY A 86 28.86 10.98 9.66
N TYR A 87 28.99 12.31 9.71
CA TYR A 87 30.00 13.04 8.94
C TYR A 87 31.41 12.72 9.44
N ARG A 88 32.32 12.36 8.54
CA ARG A 88 33.68 11.93 8.83
C ARG A 88 34.77 12.88 8.31
N GLY A 89 34.37 14.02 7.74
CA GLY A 89 35.31 14.99 7.21
C GLY A 89 36.23 14.50 6.06
N GLY A 90 35.77 13.52 5.30
CA GLY A 90 36.51 12.88 4.21
C GLY A 90 37.45 11.74 4.67
N GLU A 91 37.44 11.41 5.97
CA GLU A 91 38.25 10.30 6.51
C GLU A 91 37.55 8.94 6.18
N THR A 92 38.36 7.94 5.96
CA THR A 92 37.95 6.55 5.72
C THR A 92 38.20 5.69 6.97
N ASP A 93 37.46 4.62 7.11
CA ASP A 93 37.64 3.60 8.12
C ASP A 93 38.11 2.29 7.48
N TRP A 94 38.78 1.47 8.26
CA TRP A 94 39.20 0.13 7.83
C TRP A 94 38.19 -0.93 8.27
N PHE A 95 37.88 -1.80 7.33
CA PHE A 95 36.95 -2.91 7.56
C PHE A 95 37.59 -4.24 7.19
N VAL A 96 37.15 -5.29 7.85
CA VAL A 96 37.32 -6.66 7.41
C VAL A 96 36.05 -7.06 6.65
N GLU A 97 36.13 -7.23 5.33
CA GLU A 97 35.07 -7.89 4.56
C GLU A 97 35.14 -9.39 4.84
N VAL A 98 34.08 -9.95 5.37
CA VAL A 98 33.93 -11.38 5.62
C VAL A 98 32.98 -11.94 4.57
N THR A 99 33.49 -12.83 3.73
CA THR A 99 32.74 -13.50 2.68
C THR A 99 32.56 -14.98 3.01
N PHE A 100 31.41 -15.52 2.64
CA PHE A 100 31.01 -16.89 2.96
C PHE A 100 30.71 -17.66 1.67
N ASP A 101 31.05 -18.93 1.62
CA ASP A 101 30.74 -19.76 0.47
C ASP A 101 29.26 -20.08 0.38
N THR A 102 28.56 -20.21 1.52
CA THR A 102 27.15 -20.62 1.57
C THR A 102 26.27 -19.59 2.28
N LEU A 103 25.00 -19.53 1.89
CA LEU A 103 23.96 -18.75 2.54
C LEU A 103 23.72 -19.20 3.99
N LYS A 104 23.84 -20.51 4.24
CA LYS A 104 23.70 -21.08 5.57
C LYS A 104 24.78 -20.55 6.51
N LYS A 105 26.07 -20.59 6.11
CA LYS A 105 27.18 -20.04 6.91
C LYS A 105 27.00 -18.54 7.13
N PHE A 106 26.65 -17.77 6.09
CA PHE A 106 26.36 -16.35 6.21
C PHE A 106 25.29 -16.05 7.26
N ARG A 107 24.16 -16.77 7.23
CA ARG A 107 23.08 -16.58 8.20
C ARG A 107 23.50 -16.92 9.62
N GLN A 108 24.23 -18.01 9.83
CA GLN A 108 24.76 -18.39 11.14
C GLN A 108 25.76 -17.37 11.68
N SER A 109 26.68 -16.89 10.83
CA SER A 109 27.70 -15.92 11.21
C SER A 109 27.16 -14.55 11.64
N ARG A 110 25.98 -14.18 11.20
CA ARG A 110 25.28 -12.96 11.70
C ARG A 110 24.95 -13.07 13.19
N TYR A 111 24.50 -14.24 13.66
CA TYR A 111 24.26 -14.48 15.09
C TYR A 111 25.58 -14.51 15.86
N THR A 112 26.60 -15.20 15.33
CA THR A 112 27.95 -15.21 15.91
C THR A 112 28.54 -13.82 16.05
N ALA A 113 28.37 -12.95 15.05
CA ALA A 113 28.83 -11.58 15.10
C ALA A 113 28.21 -10.80 16.27
N LYS A 114 26.89 -10.96 16.47
CA LYS A 114 26.18 -10.34 17.58
C LYS A 114 26.65 -10.88 18.94
N ASP A 115 26.76 -12.21 19.08
CA ASP A 115 27.18 -12.85 20.32
C ASP A 115 28.63 -12.48 20.72
N LYS A 116 29.49 -12.24 19.72
CA LYS A 116 30.88 -11.81 19.91
C LYS A 116 31.03 -10.28 19.99
N ASN A 117 29.93 -9.52 19.96
CA ASN A 117 29.89 -8.05 20.01
C ASN A 117 30.72 -7.36 18.90
N PHE A 118 30.76 -7.93 17.70
CA PHE A 118 31.34 -7.25 16.55
C PHE A 118 30.42 -6.11 16.08
N ILE A 119 31.01 -4.95 15.78
CA ILE A 119 30.29 -3.87 15.10
C ILE A 119 30.28 -4.21 13.62
N THR A 120 29.11 -4.59 13.14
CA THR A 120 28.88 -5.05 11.76
C THR A 120 28.25 -3.97 10.88
N PHE A 121 28.48 -4.13 9.60
CA PHE A 121 27.89 -3.29 8.54
C PHE A 121 27.34 -4.21 7.45
N GLU A 122 26.13 -3.91 7.00
CA GLU A 122 25.42 -4.65 5.96
C GLU A 122 25.22 -6.15 6.26
N ALA A 123 25.33 -6.59 7.52
CA ALA A 123 25.06 -7.97 7.90
C ALA A 123 23.55 -8.30 7.74
N GLY A 124 22.69 -7.27 7.85
CA GLY A 124 21.24 -7.37 7.62
C GLY A 124 20.81 -7.39 6.17
N VAL A 125 21.70 -7.12 5.22
CA VAL A 125 21.37 -7.02 3.79
C VAL A 125 21.15 -8.40 3.18
N ASP A 126 20.06 -8.55 2.44
CA ASP A 126 19.79 -9.77 1.66
C ASP A 126 20.87 -9.93 0.58
N PRO A 127 21.55 -11.09 0.48
CA PRO A 127 22.59 -11.32 -0.51
C PRO A 127 22.13 -11.10 -1.96
N MET A 128 20.87 -11.35 -2.27
CA MET A 128 20.31 -11.12 -3.58
C MET A 128 20.29 -9.61 -3.93
N LEU A 129 19.98 -8.73 -2.95
CA LEU A 129 20.07 -7.28 -3.17
C LEU A 129 21.52 -6.85 -3.39
N LYS A 130 22.49 -7.43 -2.64
CA LYS A 130 23.91 -7.17 -2.89
C LYS A 130 24.34 -7.58 -4.29
N TYR A 131 23.85 -8.69 -4.81
CA TYR A 131 24.11 -9.13 -6.16
C TYR A 131 23.63 -8.11 -7.20
N PHE A 132 22.36 -7.65 -7.12
CA PHE A 132 21.85 -6.62 -8.04
C PHE A 132 22.65 -5.33 -7.99
N HIS A 133 23.04 -4.91 -6.77
CA HIS A 133 23.82 -3.69 -6.60
C HIS A 133 25.26 -3.82 -7.14
N ARG A 134 25.92 -4.97 -6.98
CA ARG A 134 27.29 -5.20 -7.48
C ARG A 134 27.32 -5.37 -8.99
N ALA A 135 26.37 -6.09 -9.57
CA ALA A 135 26.23 -6.24 -11.01
C ALA A 135 25.62 -5.02 -11.70
N ASP A 136 25.10 -4.07 -10.93
CA ASP A 136 24.38 -2.88 -11.40
C ASP A 136 23.24 -3.17 -12.38
N ILE A 137 22.47 -4.21 -12.12
CA ILE A 137 21.34 -4.67 -12.94
C ILE A 137 19.99 -4.41 -12.24
N ASP A 138 18.93 -4.54 -13.00
CA ASP A 138 17.56 -4.42 -12.48
C ASP A 138 17.02 -5.79 -12.07
N PRO A 139 16.35 -5.92 -10.90
CA PRO A 139 15.80 -7.20 -10.42
C PRO A 139 14.71 -7.78 -11.31
N CYS A 140 14.00 -6.93 -12.06
CA CYS A 140 13.04 -7.32 -13.09
C CYS A 140 13.29 -6.47 -14.33
N GLY A 141 13.98 -7.03 -15.32
CA GLY A 141 14.38 -6.27 -16.51
C GLY A 141 15.41 -6.99 -17.35
N TRP A 142 15.74 -6.41 -18.51
CA TRP A 142 16.72 -6.97 -19.44
C TRP A 142 18.14 -6.91 -18.88
N THR A 143 18.77 -8.06 -18.82
CA THR A 143 20.14 -8.27 -18.33
C THR A 143 20.93 -9.07 -19.36
N ARG A 144 22.16 -8.65 -19.60
CA ARG A 144 23.10 -9.34 -20.48
C ARG A 144 24.00 -10.26 -19.68
N PHE A 145 24.06 -11.52 -20.08
CA PHE A 145 24.96 -12.54 -19.54
C PHE A 145 25.99 -12.95 -20.60
N GLU A 146 27.26 -12.98 -20.19
CA GLU A 146 28.40 -13.32 -21.07
C GLU A 146 29.10 -14.57 -20.54
N GLY A 147 29.78 -15.30 -21.45
CA GLY A 147 30.51 -16.51 -21.09
C GLY A 147 29.61 -17.60 -20.52
N LEU A 148 28.48 -17.82 -21.19
CA LEU A 148 27.48 -18.82 -20.79
C LEU A 148 27.95 -20.24 -21.11
N ASP A 149 28.02 -21.09 -20.09
CA ASP A 149 28.21 -22.54 -20.22
C ASP A 149 26.84 -23.23 -20.12
N THR A 150 26.43 -23.96 -21.14
CA THR A 150 25.15 -24.67 -21.18
C THR A 150 25.16 -25.89 -20.25
N VAL A 151 24.10 -26.02 -19.46
CA VAL A 151 23.86 -27.20 -18.62
C VAL A 151 22.93 -28.16 -19.38
N ALA A 152 23.45 -29.32 -19.76
CA ALA A 152 22.67 -30.31 -20.48
C ALA A 152 21.48 -30.85 -19.69
N THR A 153 20.43 -31.31 -20.35
CA THR A 153 19.25 -31.90 -19.68
C THR A 153 19.56 -33.17 -18.91
N SER A 154 20.60 -33.89 -19.30
CA SER A 154 21.13 -35.09 -18.67
C SER A 154 22.11 -34.83 -17.50
N ASP A 155 22.50 -33.57 -17.28
CA ASP A 155 23.43 -33.20 -16.21
C ASP A 155 22.76 -33.38 -14.85
N GLU A 156 23.36 -34.15 -13.97
CA GLU A 156 22.85 -34.42 -12.59
C GLU A 156 22.86 -33.14 -11.74
N THR A 157 23.71 -32.17 -12.06
CA THR A 157 23.80 -30.89 -11.36
C THR A 157 22.79 -29.86 -11.85
N ARG A 158 21.95 -30.22 -12.82
CA ARG A 158 20.90 -29.37 -13.35
C ARG A 158 19.81 -29.12 -12.31
N LEU A 159 19.44 -27.85 -12.12
CA LEU A 159 18.44 -27.41 -11.16
C LEU A 159 17.08 -27.15 -11.77
N SER A 160 17.05 -26.78 -13.05
CA SER A 160 15.79 -26.44 -13.74
C SER A 160 15.11 -27.64 -14.39
N LYS A 161 13.79 -27.54 -14.61
CA LYS A 161 13.00 -28.50 -15.37
C LYS A 161 13.47 -28.59 -16.81
N SER A 162 13.14 -29.70 -17.49
CA SER A 162 13.67 -30.04 -18.81
C SER A 162 13.38 -29.01 -19.90
N TYR A 163 12.25 -28.30 -19.81
CA TYR A 163 11.84 -27.28 -20.77
C TYR A 163 12.53 -25.92 -20.59
N VAL A 164 13.24 -25.69 -19.48
CA VAL A 164 13.98 -24.46 -19.21
C VAL A 164 15.38 -24.59 -19.81
N GLN A 165 15.88 -23.59 -20.49
CA GLN A 165 17.30 -23.55 -20.91
C GLN A 165 18.14 -23.11 -19.70
N GLU A 166 19.06 -23.98 -19.25
CA GLU A 166 19.90 -23.67 -18.08
C GLU A 166 21.35 -23.39 -18.50
N PHE A 167 21.89 -22.31 -17.92
CA PHE A 167 23.26 -21.86 -18.17
C PHE A 167 23.97 -21.56 -16.85
N ARG A 168 25.31 -21.58 -16.90
CA ARG A 168 26.18 -21.07 -15.83
C ARG A 168 27.04 -19.94 -16.34
N VAL A 169 27.35 -18.99 -15.48
CA VAL A 169 28.36 -17.95 -15.70
C VAL A 169 29.44 -18.04 -14.64
N LYS A 170 30.61 -17.46 -14.91
CA LYS A 170 31.75 -17.53 -13.98
C LYS A 170 31.55 -16.74 -12.69
N GLY A 171 30.74 -15.69 -12.72
CA GLY A 171 30.48 -14.85 -11.57
C GLY A 171 29.81 -13.51 -11.96
N PRO A 172 29.60 -12.60 -11.00
CA PRO A 172 28.90 -11.33 -11.26
C PRO A 172 29.56 -10.43 -12.32
N GLY A 173 30.86 -10.55 -12.57
CA GLY A 173 31.56 -9.82 -13.63
C GLY A 173 31.11 -10.20 -15.05
N SER A 174 30.41 -11.32 -15.22
CA SER A 174 29.82 -11.75 -16.50
C SER A 174 28.39 -11.24 -16.70
N VAL A 175 27.92 -10.35 -15.82
CA VAL A 175 26.51 -9.89 -15.78
C VAL A 175 26.49 -8.37 -15.89
N THR A 176 25.79 -7.85 -16.90
CA THR A 176 25.70 -6.41 -17.14
C THR A 176 24.26 -6.03 -17.54
N ARG A 177 23.95 -4.74 -17.44
CA ARG A 177 22.66 -4.22 -17.92
C ARG A 177 22.59 -4.34 -19.46
N SER A 178 21.46 -4.83 -19.95
CA SER A 178 21.18 -4.85 -21.39
C SER A 178 20.72 -3.48 -21.90
N SER A 179 20.91 -3.25 -23.21
CA SER A 179 20.39 -2.08 -23.94
C SER A 179 18.93 -2.27 -24.41
N LEU A 180 18.34 -3.42 -24.19
CA LEU A 180 16.94 -3.69 -24.55
C LEU A 180 15.99 -3.00 -23.57
N HIS A 181 14.87 -2.47 -24.08
CA HIS A 181 13.90 -1.72 -23.28
C HIS A 181 12.47 -2.25 -23.38
N ALA A 182 12.12 -2.91 -24.51
CA ALA A 182 10.77 -3.44 -24.71
C ALA A 182 10.49 -4.54 -23.68
N GLN A 183 9.33 -4.48 -23.04
CA GLN A 183 8.90 -5.55 -22.14
C GLN A 183 8.55 -6.78 -22.99
N PRO A 184 9.03 -7.99 -22.64
CA PRO A 184 8.64 -9.20 -23.33
C PRO A 184 7.20 -9.56 -22.99
N ASP A 185 6.58 -10.36 -23.81
CA ASP A 185 5.32 -10.98 -23.45
C ASP A 185 5.54 -12.02 -22.35
N LEU A 186 4.84 -11.84 -21.21
CA LEU A 186 4.86 -12.76 -20.08
C LEU A 186 3.54 -13.52 -20.02
N LYS A 187 3.63 -14.83 -19.84
CA LYS A 187 2.45 -15.67 -19.70
C LYS A 187 1.87 -15.56 -18.28
N ILE A 188 0.65 -15.05 -18.18
CA ILE A 188 -0.09 -14.87 -16.95
C ILE A 188 -1.09 -16.01 -16.80
N ALA A 189 -1.16 -16.64 -15.62
CA ALA A 189 -2.25 -17.50 -15.20
C ALA A 189 -2.98 -16.84 -14.03
N SER A 190 -4.25 -16.50 -14.25
CA SER A 190 -5.13 -16.02 -13.18
C SER A 190 -6.03 -17.14 -12.74
N PHE A 191 -6.05 -17.48 -11.44
CA PHE A 191 -6.80 -18.59 -10.90
C PHE A 191 -7.68 -18.20 -9.72
N ASP A 192 -8.68 -19.04 -9.45
CA ASP A 192 -9.61 -18.92 -8.32
C ASP A 192 -10.12 -20.32 -7.91
N PHE A 193 -10.36 -20.52 -6.61
CA PHE A 193 -10.87 -21.78 -6.07
C PHE A 193 -12.31 -21.62 -5.60
N GLU A 194 -13.16 -22.57 -5.97
CA GLU A 194 -14.46 -22.74 -5.30
C GLU A 194 -14.36 -23.91 -4.34
N CYS A 195 -14.74 -23.67 -3.08
CA CYS A 195 -14.63 -24.63 -2.01
C CYS A 195 -16.01 -24.99 -1.44
N TYR A 196 -16.23 -26.25 -1.17
CA TYR A 196 -17.44 -26.75 -0.48
C TYR A 196 -17.26 -26.65 1.04
N SER A 197 -18.37 -26.41 1.75
CA SER A 197 -18.41 -26.54 3.21
C SER A 197 -19.46 -27.55 3.63
N SER A 198 -19.01 -28.62 4.28
CA SER A 198 -19.85 -29.67 4.83
C SER A 198 -20.77 -29.17 5.97
N THR A 199 -20.34 -28.14 6.66
CA THR A 199 -21.07 -27.52 7.78
C THR A 199 -22.03 -26.41 7.36
N GLY A 200 -22.00 -25.99 6.10
CA GLY A 200 -22.74 -24.84 5.58
C GLY A 200 -22.25 -23.47 6.10
N ARG A 201 -21.10 -23.44 6.79
CA ARG A 201 -20.40 -22.23 7.23
C ARG A 201 -19.35 -21.84 6.18
N PHE A 202 -18.47 -20.90 6.52
CA PHE A 202 -17.32 -20.57 5.70
C PHE A 202 -16.42 -21.81 5.58
N PRO A 203 -15.98 -22.22 4.38
CA PRO A 203 -15.17 -23.40 4.16
C PRO A 203 -13.85 -23.35 4.96
N ASP A 204 -13.45 -24.47 5.54
CA ASP A 204 -12.22 -24.63 6.30
C ASP A 204 -11.45 -25.85 5.79
N GLY A 205 -10.33 -25.63 5.10
CA GLY A 205 -9.55 -26.68 4.46
C GLY A 205 -9.00 -27.77 5.41
N ALA A 206 -8.94 -27.48 6.72
CA ALA A 206 -8.57 -28.45 7.74
C ALA A 206 -9.70 -29.44 8.09
N VAL A 207 -10.94 -29.15 7.68
CA VAL A 207 -12.08 -30.06 7.83
C VAL A 207 -12.04 -31.09 6.69
N PRO A 208 -12.01 -32.41 6.98
CA PRO A 208 -11.87 -33.44 5.94
C PRO A 208 -12.89 -33.36 4.81
N ASP A 209 -14.15 -33.07 5.14
CA ASP A 209 -15.26 -33.03 4.20
C ASP A 209 -15.46 -31.66 3.54
N ASP A 210 -14.62 -30.67 3.83
CA ASP A 210 -14.59 -29.40 3.13
C ASP A 210 -13.54 -29.51 2.01
N GLU A 211 -14.00 -29.48 0.74
CA GLU A 211 -13.19 -29.84 -0.43
C GLU A 211 -13.04 -28.68 -1.41
N ILE A 212 -11.95 -28.64 -2.18
CA ILE A 212 -11.83 -27.82 -3.38
C ILE A 212 -12.65 -28.50 -4.48
N ILE A 213 -13.71 -27.86 -4.93
CA ILE A 213 -14.68 -28.42 -5.87
C ILE A 213 -14.50 -27.92 -7.30
N SER A 214 -13.89 -26.74 -7.47
CA SER A 214 -13.53 -26.20 -8.78
C SER A 214 -12.24 -25.39 -8.70
N ILE A 215 -11.40 -25.47 -9.72
CA ILE A 215 -10.27 -24.57 -9.94
C ILE A 215 -10.37 -24.00 -11.35
N GLY A 216 -10.71 -22.72 -11.45
CA GLY A 216 -10.70 -21.98 -12.70
C GLY A 216 -9.33 -21.39 -13.00
N THR A 217 -8.95 -21.33 -14.26
CA THR A 217 -7.73 -20.62 -14.68
C THR A 217 -7.93 -19.91 -16.02
N THR A 218 -7.60 -18.62 -16.07
CA THR A 218 -7.53 -17.85 -17.31
C THR A 218 -6.07 -17.57 -17.65
N TYR A 219 -5.64 -18.07 -18.81
CA TYR A 219 -4.30 -17.81 -19.36
C TYR A 219 -4.34 -16.60 -20.29
N ALA A 220 -3.43 -15.67 -20.10
CA ALA A 220 -3.36 -14.44 -20.87
C ALA A 220 -1.92 -13.99 -21.07
N SER A 221 -1.72 -13.10 -22.05
CA SER A 221 -0.49 -12.36 -22.29
C SER A 221 -0.44 -11.06 -21.48
N THR A 222 0.67 -10.37 -21.52
CA THR A 222 0.88 -9.10 -20.79
C THR A 222 -0.10 -8.01 -21.22
N ASP A 223 -0.57 -8.01 -22.47
CA ASP A 223 -1.59 -7.10 -23.01
C ASP A 223 -3.03 -7.53 -22.70
N ALA A 224 -3.22 -8.58 -21.89
CA ALA A 224 -4.47 -9.20 -21.51
C ALA A 224 -5.22 -9.92 -22.65
N ALA A 225 -4.54 -10.27 -23.74
CA ALA A 225 -5.12 -11.19 -24.71
C ALA A 225 -5.27 -12.58 -24.08
N ILE A 226 -6.51 -13.01 -23.88
CA ILE A 226 -6.84 -14.33 -23.31
C ILE A 226 -6.52 -15.38 -24.37
N SER A 227 -5.61 -16.30 -24.04
CA SER A 227 -5.21 -17.39 -24.92
C SER A 227 -5.95 -18.69 -24.66
N ARG A 228 -6.38 -18.92 -23.41
CA ARG A 228 -7.04 -20.15 -22.99
C ARG A 228 -7.75 -19.93 -21.65
N GLN A 229 -8.86 -20.62 -21.47
CA GLN A 229 -9.55 -20.72 -20.18
C GLN A 229 -9.81 -22.19 -19.85
N THR A 230 -9.57 -22.58 -18.61
CA THR A 230 -9.74 -23.95 -18.13
C THR A 230 -10.51 -23.98 -16.83
N ILE A 231 -11.22 -25.08 -16.61
CA ILE A 231 -11.86 -25.41 -15.35
C ILE A 231 -11.57 -26.86 -15.00
N HIS A 232 -10.97 -27.09 -13.83
CA HIS A 232 -10.86 -28.39 -13.21
C HIS A 232 -12.00 -28.53 -12.21
N GLN A 233 -12.91 -29.46 -12.46
CA GLN A 233 -14.18 -29.61 -11.74
C GLN A 233 -14.26 -30.97 -11.04
N LEU A 234 -14.64 -30.97 -9.78
CA LEU A 234 -14.98 -32.17 -9.07
C LEU A 234 -16.43 -32.53 -9.41
N HIS A 235 -16.61 -33.74 -9.98
CA HIS A 235 -17.84 -34.23 -10.55
C HIS A 235 -18.30 -33.56 -11.86
N HIS A 236 -19.22 -34.23 -12.54
CA HIS A 236 -19.66 -33.86 -13.87
C HIS A 236 -20.35 -32.49 -13.93
N CYS A 237 -19.96 -31.67 -14.90
CA CYS A 237 -20.66 -30.49 -15.36
C CYS A 237 -20.71 -30.49 -16.89
N ASP A 238 -21.66 -29.74 -17.47
CA ASP A 238 -21.80 -29.63 -18.92
C ASP A 238 -20.66 -28.80 -19.53
N PRO A 239 -20.34 -28.94 -20.82
CA PRO A 239 -19.40 -28.13 -21.54
C PRO A 239 -19.75 -26.63 -21.45
N ILE A 240 -18.73 -25.79 -21.30
CA ILE A 240 -18.85 -24.32 -21.26
C ILE A 240 -18.19 -23.79 -22.54
N GLU A 241 -18.86 -22.88 -23.24
CA GLU A 241 -18.36 -22.31 -24.49
C GLU A 241 -17.03 -21.57 -24.25
N GLY A 242 -15.99 -21.90 -25.02
CA GLY A 242 -14.68 -21.30 -24.95
C GLY A 242 -13.82 -21.71 -23.73
N VAL A 243 -14.26 -22.71 -22.96
CA VAL A 243 -13.56 -23.18 -21.75
C VAL A 243 -13.26 -24.67 -21.88
N ASP A 244 -12.01 -25.06 -21.62
CA ASP A 244 -11.64 -26.48 -21.52
C ASP A 244 -12.08 -27.01 -20.15
N VAL A 245 -13.00 -27.95 -20.15
CA VAL A 245 -13.58 -28.54 -18.94
C VAL A 245 -12.93 -29.89 -18.65
N TYR A 246 -12.32 -30.04 -17.47
CA TYR A 246 -11.74 -31.29 -16.98
C TYR A 246 -12.46 -31.73 -15.72
N VAL A 247 -12.92 -33.01 -15.73
CA VAL A 247 -13.74 -33.57 -14.65
C VAL A 247 -12.97 -34.65 -13.90
N TYR A 248 -13.08 -34.62 -12.57
CA TYR A 248 -12.42 -35.55 -11.65
C TYR A 248 -13.39 -36.08 -10.61
N ASP A 249 -13.11 -37.28 -10.09
CA ASP A 249 -13.84 -37.88 -8.98
C ASP A 249 -13.08 -37.80 -7.64
N ASP A 250 -11.81 -37.35 -7.68
CA ASP A 250 -10.93 -37.24 -6.51
C ASP A 250 -10.27 -35.87 -6.47
N GLU A 251 -10.36 -35.21 -5.32
CA GLU A 251 -9.84 -33.87 -5.09
C GLU A 251 -8.31 -33.77 -5.31
N ALA A 252 -7.55 -34.77 -4.85
CA ALA A 252 -6.10 -34.77 -5.05
C ALA A 252 -5.71 -34.90 -6.53
N GLN A 253 -6.50 -35.64 -7.32
CA GLN A 253 -6.31 -35.71 -8.77
C GLN A 253 -6.59 -34.37 -9.43
N LEU A 254 -7.67 -33.70 -9.05
CA LEU A 254 -8.04 -32.38 -9.56
C LEU A 254 -6.91 -31.38 -9.32
N ILE A 255 -6.45 -31.23 -8.08
CA ILE A 255 -5.38 -30.30 -7.69
C ILE A 255 -4.07 -30.62 -8.41
N ASN A 256 -3.67 -31.90 -8.48
CA ASN A 256 -2.45 -32.33 -9.16
C ASN A 256 -2.50 -32.09 -10.67
N ALA A 257 -3.66 -32.25 -11.29
CA ALA A 257 -3.86 -31.99 -12.72
C ALA A 257 -3.74 -30.49 -13.02
N TRP A 258 -4.34 -29.63 -12.19
CA TRP A 258 -4.18 -28.18 -12.30
C TRP A 258 -2.71 -27.75 -12.17
N MET A 259 -1.97 -28.28 -11.19
CA MET A 259 -0.53 -27.98 -11.05
C MET A 259 0.28 -28.46 -12.25
N ALA A 260 -0.08 -29.62 -12.83
CA ALA A 260 0.57 -30.13 -14.04
C ALA A 260 0.27 -29.24 -15.26
N GLU A 261 -0.93 -28.67 -15.34
CA GLU A 261 -1.30 -27.72 -16.38
C GLU A 261 -0.50 -26.42 -16.26
N LEU A 262 -0.38 -25.81 -15.05
CA LEU A 262 0.47 -24.63 -14.83
C LEU A 262 1.91 -24.87 -15.27
N GLU A 263 2.44 -26.07 -14.99
CA GLU A 263 3.79 -26.45 -15.43
C GLU A 263 3.89 -26.56 -16.96
N SER A 264 2.92 -27.21 -17.61
CA SER A 264 2.91 -27.40 -19.08
C SER A 264 2.77 -26.08 -19.82
N GLU A 265 2.02 -25.13 -19.25
CA GLU A 265 1.81 -23.78 -19.78
C GLU A 265 3.01 -22.85 -19.56
N ARG A 266 4.00 -23.23 -18.76
CA ARG A 266 5.23 -22.47 -18.49
C ARG A 266 4.93 -21.04 -18.05
N VAL A 267 4.08 -20.89 -17.04
CA VAL A 267 3.56 -19.64 -16.52
C VAL A 267 4.69 -18.79 -15.93
N ASP A 268 4.71 -17.49 -16.24
CA ASP A 268 5.66 -16.52 -15.69
C ASP A 268 5.09 -15.75 -14.50
N VAL A 269 3.76 -15.52 -14.51
CA VAL A 269 3.05 -14.76 -13.48
C VAL A 269 1.81 -15.55 -13.04
N LEU A 270 1.74 -15.89 -11.76
CA LEU A 270 0.57 -16.49 -11.13
C LEU A 270 -0.20 -15.38 -10.40
N MET A 271 -1.42 -15.14 -10.84
CA MET A 271 -2.25 -14.02 -10.40
C MET A 271 -3.59 -14.50 -9.84
N GLY A 272 -4.23 -13.68 -9.03
CA GLY A 272 -5.60 -13.88 -8.59
C GLY A 272 -6.04 -12.80 -7.61
N TYR A 273 -7.17 -13.03 -6.97
CA TYR A 273 -7.76 -12.04 -6.07
C TYR A 273 -7.96 -12.63 -4.67
N ASN A 274 -7.19 -12.17 -3.68
CA ASN A 274 -7.13 -12.69 -2.31
C ASN A 274 -6.49 -14.09 -2.19
N ILE A 275 -5.69 -14.46 -3.15
CA ILE A 275 -5.09 -15.81 -3.21
C ILE A 275 -4.22 -16.16 -2.00
N HIS A 276 -3.52 -15.18 -1.41
CA HIS A 276 -2.70 -15.40 -0.21
C HIS A 276 -3.53 -15.42 1.08
N GLY A 277 -4.73 -14.82 1.05
CA GLY A 277 -5.64 -14.79 2.20
C GLY A 277 -6.59 -15.98 2.29
N PHE A 278 -6.89 -16.61 1.14
CA PHE A 278 -7.84 -17.72 1.06
C PHE A 278 -7.28 -18.93 0.30
N ASP A 279 -7.13 -18.85 -1.01
CA ASP A 279 -6.87 -20.01 -1.89
C ASP A 279 -5.62 -20.80 -1.51
N MET A 280 -4.49 -20.12 -1.38
CA MET A 280 -3.22 -20.76 -1.01
C MET A 280 -3.24 -21.27 0.43
N LYS A 281 -3.95 -20.58 1.32
CA LYS A 281 -4.13 -21.07 2.69
C LYS A 281 -4.99 -22.31 2.72
N PHE A 282 -6.09 -22.33 1.96
CA PHE A 282 -6.95 -23.50 1.85
C PHE A 282 -6.19 -24.70 1.26
N LEU A 283 -5.41 -24.49 0.22
CA LEU A 283 -4.52 -25.52 -0.36
C LEU A 283 -3.50 -26.05 0.65
N ASP A 284 -2.93 -25.18 1.49
CA ASP A 284 -2.02 -25.58 2.59
C ASP A 284 -2.73 -26.52 3.57
N ASP A 285 -3.93 -26.12 4.04
CA ASP A 285 -4.74 -26.94 4.93
C ASP A 285 -5.10 -28.29 4.26
N ARG A 286 -5.50 -28.29 2.96
CA ARG A 286 -5.77 -29.53 2.22
C ARG A 286 -4.54 -30.44 2.07
N SER A 287 -3.36 -29.85 1.94
CA SER A 287 -2.12 -30.65 1.85
C SER A 287 -1.85 -31.52 3.09
N THR A 288 -2.40 -31.11 4.23
CA THR A 288 -2.31 -31.86 5.51
C THR A 288 -3.45 -32.85 5.72
N VAL A 289 -4.54 -32.70 4.98
CA VAL A 289 -5.72 -33.59 5.03
C VAL A 289 -5.63 -34.69 3.99
N LEU A 290 -5.20 -34.33 2.76
CA LEU A 290 -5.04 -35.27 1.65
C LEU A 290 -3.73 -36.04 1.75
N ILE A 291 -3.64 -36.99 2.70
CA ILE A 291 -2.47 -37.82 2.95
C ILE A 291 -2.66 -39.25 2.45
N ASP A 292 -1.59 -39.87 2.00
CA ASP A 292 -1.54 -41.31 1.75
C ASP A 292 -1.47 -42.04 3.10
N MET A 293 -2.49 -42.81 3.41
CA MET A 293 -2.60 -43.54 4.69
C MET A 293 -1.51 -44.57 4.89
N THR A 294 -0.80 -44.98 3.84
CA THR A 294 0.29 -45.97 3.90
C THR A 294 1.62 -45.30 4.20
N THR A 295 1.91 -44.18 3.56
CA THR A 295 3.20 -43.47 3.66
C THR A 295 3.17 -42.32 4.66
N GLY A 296 1.96 -41.78 4.96
CA GLY A 296 1.80 -40.56 5.76
C GLY A 296 2.19 -39.27 5.02
N GLU A 297 2.53 -39.35 3.74
CA GLU A 297 2.92 -38.21 2.93
C GLU A 297 1.69 -37.55 2.25
N SER A 298 1.80 -36.28 1.92
CA SER A 298 0.77 -35.59 1.16
C SER A 298 0.60 -36.19 -0.24
N ARG A 299 -0.64 -36.40 -0.67
CA ARG A 299 -0.98 -36.83 -2.03
C ARG A 299 -0.80 -35.70 -3.06
N LEU A 300 -0.61 -34.44 -2.59
CA LEU A 300 -0.42 -33.28 -3.45
C LEU A 300 1.04 -33.12 -3.87
N LYS A 301 1.26 -32.90 -5.16
CA LYS A 301 2.60 -32.72 -5.76
C LYS A 301 2.96 -31.23 -5.84
N LEU A 302 3.05 -30.57 -4.69
CA LEU A 302 3.32 -29.14 -4.58
C LEU A 302 4.71 -28.75 -5.13
N ASP A 303 5.65 -29.69 -5.21
CA ASP A 303 6.98 -29.54 -5.82
C ASP A 303 6.91 -29.16 -7.33
N ARG A 304 5.76 -29.35 -7.97
CA ARG A 304 5.52 -28.89 -9.34
C ARG A 304 5.45 -27.38 -9.51
N PHE A 305 5.24 -26.63 -8.43
CA PHE A 305 5.25 -25.18 -8.53
C PHE A 305 6.62 -24.63 -8.94
N GLY A 306 6.64 -23.80 -9.99
CA GLY A 306 7.83 -23.12 -10.48
C GLY A 306 8.61 -23.87 -11.58
N HIS A 307 9.74 -23.31 -11.96
CA HIS A 307 10.57 -23.75 -13.07
C HIS A 307 11.79 -24.59 -12.65
N LEU A 308 12.00 -24.78 -11.33
CA LEU A 308 13.06 -25.64 -10.79
C LEU A 308 12.54 -27.04 -10.50
N ARG A 309 13.47 -28.02 -10.47
CA ARG A 309 13.16 -29.42 -10.12
C ARG A 309 12.84 -29.59 -8.64
N ASP A 310 13.39 -28.70 -7.80
CA ASP A 310 13.23 -28.68 -6.36
C ASP A 310 13.08 -27.26 -5.83
N GLY A 311 12.62 -27.13 -4.59
CA GLY A 311 12.38 -25.85 -3.92
C GLY A 311 11.08 -25.14 -4.34
N GLY A 312 10.26 -25.78 -5.19
CA GLY A 312 8.86 -25.41 -5.39
C GLY A 312 7.97 -25.99 -4.28
N GLY A 313 6.82 -25.34 -4.04
CA GLY A 313 5.81 -25.84 -3.10
C GLY A 313 6.17 -25.79 -1.62
N GLU A 314 7.28 -25.17 -1.23
CA GLU A 314 7.59 -24.98 0.20
C GLU A 314 6.64 -23.93 0.79
N ARG A 315 5.95 -24.30 1.87
CA ARG A 315 5.07 -23.41 2.61
C ARG A 315 5.80 -22.21 3.18
N GLN A 316 5.29 -21.04 2.93
CA GLN A 316 5.75 -19.77 3.49
C GLN A 316 4.60 -19.07 4.22
N GLU A 317 4.91 -18.49 5.37
CA GLU A 317 3.96 -17.65 6.10
C GLU A 317 4.56 -16.28 6.35
N LYS A 318 3.78 -15.24 6.10
CA LYS A 318 4.20 -13.85 6.28
C LYS A 318 3.18 -13.07 7.07
N ASN A 319 3.59 -12.62 8.23
CA ASN A 319 2.80 -11.70 9.06
C ASN A 319 3.21 -10.26 8.74
N LEU A 320 2.29 -9.50 8.12
CA LEU A 320 2.46 -8.08 7.84
C LEU A 320 1.56 -7.29 8.78
N ALA A 321 2.17 -6.56 9.71
CA ALA A 321 1.47 -5.68 10.64
C ALA A 321 1.80 -4.22 10.32
N SER A 322 0.78 -3.39 10.14
CA SER A 322 0.94 -1.94 10.02
C SER A 322 -0.26 -1.20 10.60
N ALA A 323 -0.05 0.04 11.07
CA ALA A 323 -1.13 0.88 11.57
C ALA A 323 -2.21 1.18 10.50
N ALA A 324 -1.82 1.21 9.21
CA ALA A 324 -2.71 1.53 8.10
C ALA A 324 -3.54 0.33 7.61
N TYR A 325 -2.94 -0.89 7.61
CA TYR A 325 -3.55 -2.07 6.99
C TYR A 325 -3.87 -3.19 8.00
N GLY A 326 -3.61 -2.94 9.30
CA GLY A 326 -3.79 -3.93 10.36
C GLY A 326 -2.76 -5.06 10.30
N GLN A 327 -3.09 -6.17 10.95
CA GLN A 327 -2.31 -7.40 10.92
C GLN A 327 -2.94 -8.36 9.91
N ASN A 328 -2.15 -8.79 8.93
CA ASN A 328 -2.56 -9.73 7.91
C ASN A 328 -1.55 -10.88 7.88
N THR A 329 -2.05 -12.10 7.87
CA THR A 329 -1.23 -13.30 7.67
C THR A 329 -1.46 -13.78 6.25
N TYR A 330 -0.38 -13.89 5.49
CA TYR A 330 -0.39 -14.42 4.13
C TYR A 330 0.26 -15.80 4.13
N VAL A 331 -0.41 -16.79 3.57
CA VAL A 331 0.15 -18.11 3.30
C VAL A 331 0.34 -18.26 1.79
N PHE A 332 1.50 -18.72 1.40
CA PHE A 332 1.81 -18.97 -0.01
C PHE A 332 2.89 -20.04 -0.12
N PHE A 333 3.00 -20.63 -1.30
CA PHE A 333 4.05 -21.61 -1.60
C PHE A 333 5.16 -20.96 -2.40
N THR A 334 6.39 -21.45 -2.28
CA THR A 334 7.49 -21.04 -3.16
C THR A 334 7.19 -21.47 -4.60
N THR A 335 7.38 -20.55 -5.54
CA THR A 335 7.18 -20.78 -6.97
C THR A 335 8.40 -20.29 -7.75
N PRO A 336 9.54 -21.00 -7.68
CA PRO A 336 10.80 -20.56 -8.27
C PRO A 336 10.68 -20.22 -9.75
N GLY A 337 10.93 -18.96 -10.09
CA GLY A 337 10.83 -18.44 -11.46
C GLY A 337 9.45 -17.91 -11.85
N ILE A 338 8.44 -18.03 -10.97
CA ILE A 338 7.09 -17.49 -11.20
C ILE A 338 6.83 -16.38 -10.18
N VAL A 339 6.39 -15.22 -10.66
CA VAL A 339 5.98 -14.11 -9.79
C VAL A 339 4.53 -14.34 -9.33
N GLN A 340 4.26 -14.25 -8.03
CA GLN A 340 2.91 -14.30 -7.49
C GLN A 340 2.35 -12.89 -7.27
N MET A 341 1.12 -12.64 -7.74
CA MET A 341 0.44 -11.35 -7.62
C MET A 341 -0.97 -11.52 -7.04
N ASP A 342 -1.12 -11.20 -5.77
CA ASP A 342 -2.44 -11.06 -5.14
C ASP A 342 -2.93 -9.61 -5.32
N LEU A 343 -3.90 -9.43 -6.23
CA LEU A 343 -4.40 -8.11 -6.59
C LEU A 343 -5.13 -7.41 -5.44
N LEU A 344 -5.79 -8.15 -4.53
CA LEU A 344 -6.43 -7.55 -3.35
C LEU A 344 -5.39 -6.82 -2.48
N GLY A 345 -4.25 -7.48 -2.21
CA GLY A 345 -3.16 -6.89 -1.42
C GLY A 345 -2.55 -5.65 -2.07
N ILE A 346 -2.45 -5.63 -3.40
CA ILE A 346 -1.94 -4.50 -4.19
C ILE A 346 -2.96 -3.36 -4.18
N TYR A 347 -4.22 -3.62 -4.51
CA TYR A 347 -5.26 -2.59 -4.64
C TYR A 347 -5.64 -1.95 -3.31
N ARG A 348 -5.57 -2.67 -2.19
CA ARG A 348 -5.72 -2.06 -0.85
C ARG A 348 -4.68 -0.98 -0.56
N LYS A 349 -3.47 -1.11 -1.12
CA LYS A 349 -2.37 -0.14 -0.95
C LYS A 349 -2.46 1.02 -1.94
N GLU A 350 -2.92 0.77 -3.17
CA GLU A 350 -2.83 1.71 -4.30
C GLU A 350 -4.14 2.46 -4.56
N LEU A 351 -5.30 1.84 -4.30
CA LEU A 351 -6.62 2.41 -4.59
C LEU A 351 -7.31 2.95 -3.33
N LYS A 352 -8.28 3.84 -3.54
CA LYS A 352 -9.12 4.42 -2.47
C LYS A 352 -10.59 4.12 -2.75
N LEU A 353 -11.04 2.93 -2.36
CA LEU A 353 -12.42 2.46 -2.58
C LEU A 353 -13.17 2.25 -1.28
N ASP A 354 -14.51 2.27 -1.35
CA ASP A 354 -15.37 1.98 -0.21
C ASP A 354 -15.40 0.49 0.14
N SER A 355 -15.22 -0.38 -0.86
CA SER A 355 -15.05 -1.82 -0.73
C SER A 355 -13.98 -2.32 -1.68
N TYR A 356 -13.26 -3.36 -1.26
CA TYR A 356 -12.23 -4.01 -2.07
C TYR A 356 -12.62 -5.44 -2.46
N THR A 357 -13.93 -5.77 -2.46
CA THR A 357 -14.39 -7.02 -3.08
C THR A 357 -14.12 -6.98 -4.58
N LEU A 358 -13.85 -8.13 -5.18
CA LEU A 358 -13.62 -8.23 -6.64
C LEU A 358 -14.77 -7.59 -7.42
N ASP A 359 -16.00 -7.83 -7.01
CA ASP A 359 -17.19 -7.23 -7.62
C ASP A 359 -17.16 -5.69 -7.61
N ASN A 360 -16.88 -5.08 -6.43
CA ASN A 360 -16.84 -3.60 -6.33
C ASN A 360 -15.70 -2.98 -7.13
N VAL A 361 -14.53 -3.63 -7.16
CA VAL A 361 -13.37 -3.14 -7.94
C VAL A 361 -13.67 -3.25 -9.43
N SER A 362 -14.20 -4.39 -9.88
CA SER A 362 -14.58 -4.64 -11.28
C SER A 362 -15.67 -3.69 -11.74
N LYS A 363 -16.72 -3.50 -10.95
CA LYS A 363 -17.78 -2.52 -11.24
C LYS A 363 -17.22 -1.10 -11.39
N THR A 364 -16.29 -0.71 -10.51
CA THR A 364 -15.73 0.64 -10.50
C THR A 364 -14.85 0.92 -11.71
N TYR A 365 -14.01 -0.04 -12.11
CA TYR A 365 -13.00 0.20 -13.15
C TYR A 365 -13.33 -0.42 -14.52
N LEU A 366 -14.11 -1.51 -14.54
CA LEU A 366 -14.49 -2.21 -15.78
C LEU A 366 -15.94 -1.94 -16.18
N GLY A 367 -16.80 -1.50 -15.25
CA GLY A 367 -18.24 -1.35 -15.47
C GLY A 367 -19.02 -2.69 -15.46
N HIS A 368 -18.35 -3.78 -15.12
CA HIS A 368 -18.94 -5.14 -15.06
C HIS A 368 -19.08 -5.61 -13.62
N THR A 369 -20.05 -6.50 -13.38
CA THR A 369 -20.28 -7.16 -12.10
C THR A 369 -20.00 -8.65 -12.23
N LYS A 370 -19.80 -9.32 -11.08
CA LYS A 370 -19.80 -10.78 -10.99
C LYS A 370 -21.16 -11.37 -11.41
N LEU A 371 -21.17 -12.66 -11.73
CA LEU A 371 -22.41 -13.43 -11.81
C LEU A 371 -22.99 -13.56 -10.38
N ASP A 372 -24.32 -13.53 -10.27
CA ASP A 372 -24.99 -13.64 -8.97
C ASP A 372 -25.17 -15.12 -8.58
N VAL A 373 -24.19 -15.66 -7.86
CA VAL A 373 -24.20 -17.02 -7.31
C VAL A 373 -23.83 -16.96 -5.83
N SER A 374 -24.69 -17.47 -4.97
CA SER A 374 -24.42 -17.50 -3.53
C SER A 374 -23.72 -18.80 -3.11
N ALA A 375 -22.82 -18.73 -2.12
CA ALA A 375 -22.14 -19.90 -1.56
C ALA A 375 -23.13 -21.01 -1.15
N LYS A 376 -24.29 -20.64 -0.56
CA LYS A 376 -25.32 -21.60 -0.16
C LYS A 376 -25.90 -22.39 -1.35
N GLN A 377 -26.07 -21.72 -2.51
CA GLN A 377 -26.51 -22.39 -3.73
C GLN A 377 -25.43 -23.35 -4.24
N MET A 378 -24.15 -22.93 -4.25
CA MET A 378 -23.03 -23.79 -4.67
C MET A 378 -22.94 -25.05 -3.80
N PHE A 379 -23.06 -24.91 -2.47
CA PHE A 379 -23.05 -26.06 -1.55
C PHE A 379 -24.23 -27.00 -1.80
N THR A 380 -25.41 -26.47 -2.14
CA THR A 380 -26.59 -27.30 -2.47
C THR A 380 -26.36 -28.05 -3.77
N TRP A 381 -25.92 -27.37 -4.84
CA TRP A 381 -25.67 -28.00 -6.15
C TRP A 381 -24.59 -29.09 -6.04
N TYR A 382 -23.52 -28.83 -5.28
CA TYR A 382 -22.48 -29.83 -5.09
C TYR A 382 -22.98 -31.07 -4.35
N ARG A 383 -23.68 -30.91 -3.23
CA ARG A 383 -24.24 -32.01 -2.45
C ARG A 383 -25.28 -32.83 -3.22
N GLU A 384 -26.13 -32.15 -3.99
CA GLU A 384 -27.19 -32.78 -4.77
C GLU A 384 -26.73 -33.32 -6.14
N ARG A 385 -25.46 -33.06 -6.49
CA ARG A 385 -24.88 -33.40 -7.80
C ARG A 385 -25.69 -32.81 -8.97
N ASP A 386 -26.20 -31.59 -8.78
CA ASP A 386 -26.98 -30.88 -9.81
C ASP A 386 -26.04 -30.41 -10.93
N VAL A 387 -26.05 -31.12 -12.05
CA VAL A 387 -25.17 -30.83 -13.22
C VAL A 387 -25.36 -29.41 -13.72
N THR A 388 -26.60 -28.92 -13.81
CA THR A 388 -26.87 -27.53 -14.25
C THR A 388 -26.32 -26.50 -13.28
N GLY A 389 -26.48 -26.76 -11.98
CA GLY A 389 -25.93 -25.91 -10.91
C GLY A 389 -24.39 -25.92 -10.90
N LEU A 390 -23.78 -27.11 -11.05
CA LEU A 390 -22.34 -27.28 -11.15
C LEU A 390 -21.76 -26.55 -12.38
N THR A 391 -22.42 -26.64 -13.52
CA THR A 391 -22.04 -25.92 -14.76
C THR A 391 -22.07 -24.40 -14.53
N ARG A 392 -23.12 -23.90 -13.87
CA ARG A 392 -23.23 -22.47 -13.54
C ARG A 392 -22.15 -22.01 -12.57
N MET A 393 -21.80 -22.83 -11.58
CA MET A 393 -20.71 -22.58 -10.63
C MET A 393 -19.35 -22.56 -11.35
N ALA A 394 -19.09 -23.51 -12.25
CA ALA A 394 -17.88 -23.54 -13.05
C ALA A 394 -17.73 -22.29 -13.93
N ALA A 395 -18.81 -21.86 -14.59
CA ALA A 395 -18.83 -20.61 -15.37
C ALA A 395 -18.59 -19.37 -14.48
N TYR A 396 -19.12 -19.37 -13.26
CA TYR A 396 -18.86 -18.32 -12.26
C TYR A 396 -17.38 -18.28 -11.87
N CYS A 397 -16.76 -19.42 -11.54
CA CYS A 397 -15.35 -19.54 -11.20
C CYS A 397 -14.45 -19.03 -12.35
N VAL A 398 -14.72 -19.42 -13.60
CA VAL A 398 -13.97 -18.92 -14.78
C VAL A 398 -14.10 -17.40 -14.91
N ARG A 399 -15.27 -16.83 -14.67
CA ARG A 399 -15.46 -15.37 -14.70
C ARG A 399 -14.62 -14.66 -13.62
N ASP A 400 -14.53 -15.24 -12.44
CA ASP A 400 -13.73 -14.70 -11.34
C ASP A 400 -12.21 -14.75 -11.63
N THR A 401 -11.74 -15.64 -12.50
CA THR A 401 -10.35 -15.65 -13.00
C THR A 401 -10.09 -14.66 -14.13
N GLU A 402 -11.08 -14.33 -14.93
CA GLU A 402 -10.99 -13.38 -16.04
C GLU A 402 -10.90 -11.92 -15.54
N LEU A 403 -11.70 -11.57 -14.52
CA LEU A 403 -11.74 -10.21 -13.97
C LEU A 403 -10.38 -9.69 -13.48
N PRO A 404 -9.52 -10.44 -12.76
CA PRO A 404 -8.17 -10.04 -12.41
C PRO A 404 -7.29 -9.71 -13.62
N VAL A 405 -7.38 -10.47 -14.71
CA VAL A 405 -6.64 -10.19 -15.95
C VAL A 405 -7.06 -8.86 -16.55
N GLN A 406 -8.36 -8.60 -16.64
CA GLN A 406 -8.91 -7.34 -17.15
C GLN A 406 -8.53 -6.14 -16.25
N LEU A 407 -8.60 -6.31 -14.92
CA LEU A 407 -8.18 -5.29 -13.96
C LEU A 407 -6.67 -5.01 -14.04
N ASN A 408 -5.84 -6.05 -14.17
CA ASN A 408 -4.40 -5.90 -14.37
C ASN A 408 -4.09 -5.05 -15.59
N SER A 409 -4.73 -5.29 -16.71
CA SER A 409 -4.58 -4.50 -17.94
C SER A 409 -5.08 -3.07 -17.74
N LYS A 410 -6.31 -2.91 -17.23
CA LYS A 410 -6.93 -1.57 -17.05
C LYS A 410 -6.15 -0.65 -16.14
N LEU A 411 -5.54 -1.20 -15.08
CA LEU A 411 -4.78 -0.46 -14.07
C LEU A 411 -3.26 -0.55 -14.30
N ALA A 412 -2.82 -1.25 -15.36
CA ALA A 412 -1.41 -1.50 -15.68
C ALA A 412 -0.62 -2.05 -14.48
N THR A 413 -1.22 -2.95 -13.69
CA THR A 413 -0.71 -3.35 -12.37
C THR A 413 0.65 -4.03 -12.47
N LEU A 414 0.81 -5.04 -13.34
CA LEU A 414 2.09 -5.73 -13.55
C LEU A 414 3.17 -4.78 -14.05
N THR A 415 2.84 -3.91 -15.01
CA THR A 415 3.75 -2.89 -15.55
C THR A 415 4.22 -1.93 -14.45
N ASN A 416 3.31 -1.47 -13.59
CA ASN A 416 3.64 -0.62 -12.44
C ASN A 416 4.58 -1.33 -11.46
N GLN A 417 4.37 -2.62 -11.20
CA GLN A 417 5.23 -3.41 -10.31
C GLN A 417 6.63 -3.62 -10.92
N ILE A 418 6.72 -3.89 -12.23
CA ILE A 418 8.00 -4.01 -12.95
C ILE A 418 8.77 -2.70 -12.88
N GLU A 419 8.16 -1.56 -13.21
CA GLU A 419 8.83 -0.27 -13.17
C GLU A 419 9.22 0.15 -11.74
N MET A 420 8.38 -0.15 -10.75
CA MET A 420 8.73 0.05 -9.34
C MET A 420 9.94 -0.80 -8.95
N SER A 421 9.99 -2.08 -9.34
CA SER A 421 11.10 -3.01 -9.09
C SER A 421 12.43 -2.43 -9.63
N LYS A 422 12.43 -1.91 -10.86
CA LYS A 422 13.61 -1.27 -11.48
C LYS A 422 14.06 -0.02 -10.71
N VAL A 423 13.13 0.88 -10.38
CA VAL A 423 13.44 2.14 -9.69
C VAL A 423 14.05 1.88 -8.31
N VAL A 424 13.42 1.01 -7.50
CA VAL A 424 13.85 0.76 -6.11
C VAL A 424 14.84 -0.40 -5.97
N CYS A 425 15.17 -1.08 -7.07
CA CYS A 425 16.11 -2.19 -7.13
C CYS A 425 15.77 -3.33 -6.14
N VAL A 426 14.51 -3.81 -6.18
CA VAL A 426 14.05 -4.99 -5.41
C VAL A 426 13.17 -5.89 -6.28
N PRO A 427 13.21 -7.23 -6.10
CA PRO A 427 12.33 -8.15 -6.81
C PRO A 427 10.83 -7.84 -6.58
N ILE A 428 9.97 -8.16 -7.53
CA ILE A 428 8.51 -7.93 -7.43
C ILE A 428 7.94 -8.63 -6.20
N ASN A 429 8.36 -9.85 -5.89
CA ASN A 429 7.92 -10.57 -4.69
C ASN A 429 8.22 -9.79 -3.40
N PHE A 430 9.32 -9.03 -3.33
CA PHE A 430 9.62 -8.15 -2.19
C PHE A 430 8.69 -6.94 -2.11
N LEU A 431 8.26 -6.38 -3.27
CA LEU A 431 7.29 -5.27 -3.30
C LEU A 431 5.95 -5.68 -2.69
N ASN A 432 5.53 -6.92 -2.93
CA ASN A 432 4.24 -7.44 -2.52
C ASN A 432 4.24 -7.98 -1.08
N LEU A 433 5.30 -8.71 -0.70
CA LEU A 433 5.38 -9.48 0.54
C LEU A 433 6.26 -8.87 1.64
N ARG A 434 6.91 -7.72 1.39
CA ARG A 434 7.70 -6.99 2.40
C ARG A 434 7.14 -5.57 2.60
N GLY A 435 7.49 -4.95 3.73
CA GLY A 435 7.10 -3.58 4.04
C GLY A 435 7.78 -2.54 3.14
N GLN A 436 7.34 -1.28 3.21
CA GLN A 436 7.88 -0.17 2.40
C GLN A 436 9.37 0.11 2.64
N GLN A 437 9.88 -0.22 3.83
CA GLN A 437 11.25 0.04 4.23
C GLN A 437 12.30 -0.57 3.27
N ILE A 438 12.06 -1.79 2.77
CA ILE A 438 13.01 -2.47 1.88
C ILE A 438 13.23 -1.73 0.56
N ARG A 439 12.22 -1.00 0.07
CA ARG A 439 12.28 -0.21 -1.17
C ARG A 439 13.28 0.94 -1.03
N CYS A 440 13.13 1.73 0.03
CA CYS A 440 14.05 2.84 0.31
C CYS A 440 15.45 2.32 0.66
N TYR A 441 15.53 1.26 1.47
CA TYR A 441 16.80 0.68 1.89
C TYR A 441 17.64 0.21 0.71
N SER A 442 17.07 -0.59 -0.19
CA SER A 442 17.77 -1.09 -1.38
C SER A 442 18.25 0.05 -2.27
N LEU A 443 17.38 1.05 -2.52
CA LEU A 443 17.71 2.21 -3.35
C LEU A 443 18.87 3.03 -2.75
N ILE A 444 18.82 3.30 -1.45
CA ILE A 444 19.86 4.04 -0.72
C ILE A 444 21.17 3.25 -0.73
N LEU A 445 21.11 1.95 -0.41
CA LEU A 445 22.27 1.06 -0.37
C LEU A 445 22.97 0.97 -1.75
N ARG A 446 22.22 0.84 -2.83
CA ARG A 446 22.76 0.85 -4.19
C ARG A 446 23.52 2.14 -4.49
N HIS A 447 22.94 3.28 -4.15
CA HIS A 447 23.53 4.59 -4.41
C HIS A 447 24.74 4.88 -3.51
N ALA A 448 24.66 4.54 -2.22
CA ALA A 448 25.76 4.68 -1.26
C ALA A 448 26.97 3.83 -1.67
N ARG A 449 26.76 2.58 -2.08
CA ARG A 449 27.82 1.66 -2.51
C ARG A 449 28.57 2.18 -3.75
N ARG A 450 27.88 2.81 -4.70
CA ARG A 450 28.53 3.43 -5.88
C ARG A 450 29.47 4.56 -5.50
N GLN A 451 29.29 5.17 -4.32
CA GLN A 451 30.11 6.26 -3.80
C GLN A 451 31.12 5.78 -2.73
N GLY A 452 31.32 4.47 -2.57
CA GLY A 452 32.29 3.91 -1.63
C GLY A 452 31.85 3.95 -0.16
N TYR A 453 30.55 4.01 0.15
CA TYR A 453 30.03 3.92 1.51
C TYR A 453 29.62 2.49 1.85
N VAL A 454 29.80 2.14 3.13
CA VAL A 454 29.22 0.94 3.78
C VAL A 454 28.12 1.39 4.75
N ILE A 455 27.00 0.67 4.76
CA ILE A 455 25.84 1.04 5.57
C ILE A 455 25.90 0.37 6.94
N ASN A 456 25.78 1.17 7.99
CA ASN A 456 25.75 0.72 9.37
C ASN A 456 24.55 -0.21 9.63
N ASP A 457 24.78 -1.30 10.37
CA ASP A 457 23.69 -2.07 10.97
C ASP A 457 23.20 -1.29 12.21
N CYS A 458 22.17 -0.49 12.04
CA CYS A 458 21.66 0.38 13.08
C CYS A 458 20.75 -0.36 14.06
N GLU A 459 20.88 -0.07 15.36
CA GLU A 459 19.91 -0.51 16.36
C GLU A 459 18.60 0.27 16.20
N LYS A 460 17.50 -0.38 16.59
CA LYS A 460 16.17 0.27 16.58
C LYS A 460 16.10 1.30 17.68
N ASP A 461 15.68 2.51 17.34
CA ASP A 461 15.43 3.57 18.32
C ASP A 461 14.02 3.41 18.93
N MET A 462 13.93 2.58 19.98
CA MET A 462 12.68 2.28 20.69
C MET A 462 12.37 3.26 21.82
N GLY A 463 13.30 4.16 22.13
CA GLY A 463 13.23 5.02 23.33
C GLY A 463 12.70 6.43 23.08
N ARG A 464 12.54 6.86 21.84
CA ARG A 464 12.04 8.21 21.50
C ARG A 464 10.58 8.16 21.07
N ASP A 465 9.74 9.04 21.64
CA ASP A 465 8.33 9.22 21.31
C ASP A 465 8.07 9.88 19.93
N GLY A 466 9.02 9.78 18.99
CA GLY A 466 8.92 10.38 17.66
C GLY A 466 9.49 11.81 17.61
N TYR A 467 9.06 12.59 16.64
CA TYR A 467 9.49 13.97 16.42
C TYR A 467 8.34 14.85 15.93
N VAL A 468 8.49 16.18 16.04
CA VAL A 468 7.46 17.14 15.60
C VAL A 468 7.41 17.16 14.07
N GLY A 469 6.26 16.83 13.52
CA GLY A 469 6.00 16.78 12.08
C GLY A 469 5.84 18.17 11.43
N ALA A 470 5.16 18.20 10.29
CA ALA A 470 4.83 19.42 9.55
C ALA A 470 3.98 20.41 10.37
N THR A 471 4.06 21.67 10.04
CA THR A 471 3.16 22.69 10.59
C THR A 471 1.92 22.84 9.70
N VAL A 472 0.79 23.12 10.36
CA VAL A 472 -0.45 23.56 9.72
C VAL A 472 -0.83 24.87 10.36
N LEU A 473 -0.82 25.95 9.60
CA LEU A 473 -1.19 27.28 10.08
C LEU A 473 -2.62 27.27 10.59
N THR A 474 -2.89 28.08 11.61
CA THR A 474 -4.28 28.25 12.07
C THR A 474 -5.04 28.99 10.98
N PRO A 475 -6.13 28.44 10.46
CA PRO A 475 -6.90 29.07 9.39
C PRO A 475 -7.64 30.30 9.93
N THR A 476 -7.73 31.35 9.10
CA THR A 476 -8.74 32.37 9.26
C THR A 476 -10.02 31.81 8.65
N THR A 477 -10.88 31.22 9.50
CA THR A 477 -12.11 30.55 9.06
C THR A 477 -13.10 31.55 8.46
N GLY A 478 -13.84 31.13 7.42
CA GLY A 478 -14.83 31.97 6.76
C GLY A 478 -15.28 31.45 5.41
N ALA A 479 -16.30 32.09 4.87
CA ALA A 479 -16.76 31.91 3.50
C ALA A 479 -16.22 33.07 2.64
N TYR A 480 -15.23 32.76 1.82
CA TYR A 480 -14.61 33.74 0.89
C TYR A 480 -15.31 33.62 -0.44
N LEU A 481 -16.53 34.19 -0.53
CA LEU A 481 -17.34 34.14 -1.74
C LEU A 481 -16.90 35.18 -2.76
N GLU A 482 -16.46 36.34 -2.27
CA GLU A 482 -16.13 37.53 -3.07
C GLU A 482 -14.60 37.75 -3.21
N ASP A 483 -13.79 36.71 -2.92
CA ASP A 483 -12.34 36.78 -3.03
C ASP A 483 -11.79 35.64 -3.91
N CYS A 484 -10.68 35.92 -4.60
CA CYS A 484 -9.82 34.91 -5.16
C CYS A 484 -8.70 34.59 -4.16
N VAL A 485 -8.49 33.32 -3.88
CA VAL A 485 -7.43 32.83 -2.97
C VAL A 485 -6.40 32.03 -3.76
N THR A 486 -5.22 32.59 -3.90
CA THR A 486 -4.10 31.95 -4.60
C THR A 486 -3.40 30.95 -3.69
N CYS A 487 -3.18 29.73 -4.18
CA CYS A 487 -2.37 28.70 -3.54
C CYS A 487 -0.97 28.70 -4.13
N LEU A 488 0.03 28.97 -3.27
CA LEU A 488 1.44 28.77 -3.57
C LEU A 488 1.90 27.47 -2.90
N ASP A 489 2.61 26.62 -3.62
CA ASP A 489 3.03 25.29 -3.15
C ASP A 489 4.52 25.06 -3.40
N PHE A 490 5.21 24.37 -2.48
CA PHE A 490 6.59 23.98 -2.66
C PHE A 490 6.75 22.73 -3.52
N ALA A 491 7.51 22.85 -4.59
CA ALA A 491 7.84 21.72 -5.46
C ALA A 491 8.62 20.62 -4.71
N SER A 492 7.93 19.56 -4.28
CA SER A 492 8.52 18.43 -3.54
C SER A 492 9.31 18.89 -2.29
N LEU A 493 8.65 19.54 -1.33
CA LEU A 493 9.25 20.25 -0.19
C LEU A 493 10.39 19.47 0.50
N TYR A 494 10.12 18.32 1.08
CA TYR A 494 11.13 17.58 1.85
C TYR A 494 12.33 17.09 1.02
N PRO A 495 12.14 16.48 -0.16
CA PRO A 495 13.24 16.18 -1.07
C PRO A 495 14.08 17.42 -1.45
N SER A 496 13.43 18.55 -1.68
CA SER A 496 14.11 19.80 -2.03
C SER A 496 14.89 20.37 -0.86
N ILE A 497 14.37 20.31 0.37
CA ILE A 497 15.08 20.70 1.60
C ILE A 497 16.35 19.85 1.78
N MET A 498 16.22 18.52 1.67
CA MET A 498 17.37 17.62 1.84
C MET A 498 18.47 17.93 0.81
N ARG A 499 18.10 18.24 -0.44
CA ARG A 499 19.04 18.63 -1.49
C ARG A 499 19.66 20.01 -1.24
N ALA A 500 18.86 21.01 -0.86
CA ALA A 500 19.33 22.39 -0.67
C ALA A 500 20.31 22.51 0.49
N HIS A 501 20.10 21.75 1.56
CA HIS A 501 20.86 21.85 2.80
C HIS A 501 21.76 20.62 3.04
N ASN A 502 22.02 19.84 2.00
CA ASN A 502 22.87 18.63 2.04
C ASN A 502 22.54 17.70 3.22
N MET A 503 21.23 17.52 3.52
CA MET A 503 20.77 16.69 4.63
C MET A 503 20.84 15.21 4.27
N CYS A 504 21.80 14.52 4.85
CA CYS A 504 22.12 13.12 4.58
C CYS A 504 22.64 12.45 5.85
N PRO A 505 22.47 11.13 6.00
CA PRO A 505 23.20 10.40 7.04
C PRO A 505 24.72 10.60 6.99
N SER A 506 25.31 10.76 5.80
CA SER A 506 26.75 10.97 5.63
C SER A 506 27.24 12.40 5.87
N SER A 507 26.32 13.36 6.01
CA SER A 507 26.67 14.78 6.31
C SER A 507 26.26 15.24 7.70
N ILE A 508 25.43 14.45 8.43
CA ILE A 508 25.01 14.79 9.79
C ILE A 508 26.20 14.68 10.76
N VAL A 509 26.41 15.71 11.56
CA VAL A 509 27.47 15.74 12.57
C VAL A 509 26.95 15.06 13.84
N LEU A 510 27.44 13.86 14.11
CA LEU A 510 27.11 13.08 15.31
C LEU A 510 28.26 13.00 16.32
N ASP A 511 29.49 13.33 15.90
CA ASP A 511 30.68 13.31 16.70
C ASP A 511 31.27 14.74 16.74
N GLU A 512 31.45 15.29 17.93
CA GLU A 512 31.92 16.64 18.16
C GLU A 512 33.31 16.90 17.54
N THR A 513 34.14 15.86 17.33
CA THR A 513 35.46 16.01 16.69
C THR A 513 35.36 16.51 15.24
N TYR A 514 34.20 16.36 14.62
CA TYR A 514 33.91 16.82 13.25
C TYR A 514 33.06 18.09 13.22
N ALA A 515 32.67 18.62 14.37
CA ALA A 515 32.01 19.91 14.47
C ALA A 515 33.05 21.03 14.25
N ASN A 516 32.66 22.10 13.58
CA ASN A 516 33.47 23.31 13.39
C ASN A 516 34.85 23.09 12.73
N ARG A 517 34.97 22.10 11.81
CA ARG A 517 36.24 21.91 11.09
C ARG A 517 36.61 23.13 10.25
N PRO A 518 37.88 23.59 10.27
CA PRO A 518 38.33 24.67 9.42
C PRO A 518 38.05 24.40 7.93
N GLY A 519 37.48 25.39 7.25
CA GLY A 519 37.14 25.29 5.83
C GLY A 519 35.86 24.57 5.50
N THR A 520 35.10 24.01 6.50
CA THR A 520 33.80 23.35 6.30
C THR A 520 32.68 24.29 6.77
N ALA A 521 31.73 24.58 5.87
CA ALA A 521 30.50 25.27 6.26
C ALA A 521 29.50 24.26 6.81
N TYR A 522 28.64 24.68 7.73
CA TYR A 522 27.61 23.84 8.32
C TYR A 522 26.24 24.49 8.17
N TYR A 523 25.23 23.70 7.94
CA TYR A 523 23.83 24.07 8.08
C TYR A 523 23.32 23.57 9.41
N GLU A 524 22.86 24.49 10.25
CA GLU A 524 22.40 24.24 11.61
C GLU A 524 20.90 24.53 11.70
N ILE A 525 20.16 23.69 12.37
CA ILE A 525 18.73 23.86 12.60
C ILE A 525 18.34 23.36 14.00
N GLU A 526 17.68 24.22 14.75
CA GLU A 526 17.08 23.85 16.04
C GLU A 526 15.81 23.03 15.79
N THR A 527 15.80 21.80 16.26
CA THR A 527 14.68 20.86 16.06
C THR A 527 13.69 20.90 17.22
N THR A 528 14.19 21.01 18.43
CA THR A 528 13.46 21.29 19.68
C THR A 528 14.27 22.28 20.49
N PRO A 529 13.67 23.01 21.46
CA PRO A 529 14.41 24.01 22.28
C PRO A 529 15.69 23.43 22.88
N GLY A 530 16.83 24.00 22.51
CA GLY A 530 18.15 23.58 22.96
C GLY A 530 18.78 22.40 22.22
N HIS A 531 18.11 21.80 21.23
CA HIS A 531 18.67 20.70 20.44
C HIS A 531 18.89 21.13 18.98
N VAL A 532 20.15 21.39 18.64
CA VAL A 532 20.60 21.80 17.31
C VAL A 532 21.16 20.59 16.56
N VAL A 533 20.72 20.41 15.32
CA VAL A 533 21.26 19.39 14.41
C VAL A 533 22.06 20.10 13.32
N SER A 534 23.26 19.60 13.06
CA SER A 534 24.22 20.20 12.13
C SER A 534 24.54 19.27 10.96
N PHE A 535 24.63 19.84 9.76
CA PHE A 535 24.97 19.12 8.51
C PHE A 535 26.12 19.81 7.79
N ALA A 536 27.17 19.06 7.49
CA ALA A 536 28.31 19.59 6.73
C ALA A 536 27.88 19.93 5.28
N GLN A 537 28.23 21.14 4.85
CA GLN A 537 27.92 21.67 3.51
C GLN A 537 29.15 21.55 2.58
N THR A 538 29.66 20.32 2.47
CA THR A 538 30.75 19.96 1.58
C THR A 538 30.20 19.55 0.20
N GLU A 539 30.82 18.57 -0.45
CA GLU A 539 30.32 17.98 -1.70
C GLU A 539 28.91 17.40 -1.51
N THR A 540 28.21 17.20 -2.64
CA THR A 540 26.86 16.62 -2.63
C THR A 540 26.88 15.22 -2.04
N SER A 541 26.23 15.05 -0.89
CA SER A 541 26.14 13.78 -0.17
C SER A 541 25.22 12.80 -0.88
N VAL A 542 25.24 11.53 -0.43
CA VAL A 542 24.55 10.39 -1.07
C VAL A 542 23.05 10.66 -1.30
N ILE A 543 22.30 11.08 -0.27
CA ILE A 543 20.84 11.27 -0.40
C ILE A 543 20.48 12.47 -1.29
N PRO A 544 21.10 13.66 -1.12
CA PRO A 544 20.92 14.77 -2.06
C PRO A 544 21.21 14.39 -3.52
N GLY A 545 22.29 13.65 -3.77
CA GLY A 545 22.62 13.12 -5.11
C GLY A 545 21.56 12.17 -5.64
N LEU A 546 21.16 11.18 -4.86
CA LEU A 546 20.08 10.25 -5.21
C LEU A 546 18.77 10.99 -5.53
N LEU A 547 18.37 11.96 -4.72
CA LEU A 547 17.15 12.74 -4.95
C LEU A 547 17.27 13.63 -6.22
N ALA A 548 18.47 14.07 -6.57
CA ALA A 548 18.70 14.79 -7.84
C ALA A 548 18.52 13.88 -9.05
N ASP A 549 19.07 12.68 -8.99
CA ASP A 549 18.92 11.66 -10.05
C ASP A 549 17.46 11.27 -10.24
N LEU A 550 16.74 10.97 -9.14
CA LEU A 550 15.31 10.64 -9.17
C LEU A 550 14.47 11.79 -9.75
N ALA A 551 14.76 13.03 -9.40
CA ALA A 551 14.06 14.20 -9.95
C ALA A 551 14.30 14.34 -11.48
N SER A 552 15.53 14.08 -11.92
CA SER A 552 15.91 14.07 -13.35
C SER A 552 15.17 12.96 -14.09
N TRP A 553 15.19 11.73 -13.58
CA TRP A 553 14.48 10.59 -14.18
C TRP A 553 12.98 10.84 -14.31
N ARG A 554 12.37 11.44 -13.28
CA ARG A 554 10.95 11.80 -13.30
C ARG A 554 10.65 12.83 -14.38
N LYS A 555 11.49 13.85 -14.52
CA LYS A 555 11.36 14.89 -15.57
C LYS A 555 11.43 14.27 -16.96
N THR A 556 12.38 13.38 -17.20
CA THR A 556 12.54 12.65 -18.45
C THR A 556 11.30 11.78 -18.73
N ALA A 557 10.85 10.97 -17.78
CA ALA A 557 9.68 10.13 -17.97
C ALA A 557 8.40 10.94 -18.27
N LYS A 558 8.20 12.10 -17.62
CA LYS A 558 7.07 12.99 -17.93
C LYS A 558 7.13 13.56 -19.35
N ARG A 559 8.33 13.95 -19.81
CA ARG A 559 8.54 14.44 -21.18
C ARG A 559 8.25 13.35 -22.22
N GLU A 560 8.75 12.14 -21.99
CA GLU A 560 8.53 10.98 -22.85
C GLU A 560 7.06 10.57 -22.87
N MET A 561 6.37 10.62 -21.73
CA MET A 561 4.93 10.39 -21.64
C MET A 561 4.14 11.36 -22.52
N GLY A 562 4.47 12.67 -22.48
CA GLY A 562 3.85 13.67 -23.34
C GLY A 562 4.08 13.37 -24.82
N ALA A 563 5.31 13.07 -25.22
CA ALA A 563 5.65 12.71 -26.59
C ALA A 563 4.95 11.43 -27.08
N CYS A 564 4.77 10.42 -26.22
CA CYS A 564 3.98 9.22 -26.54
C CYS A 564 2.50 9.57 -26.74
N THR A 565 1.94 10.41 -25.86
CA THR A 565 0.54 10.86 -25.96
C THR A 565 0.29 11.63 -27.27
N GLU A 566 1.19 12.51 -27.66
CA GLU A 566 1.10 13.27 -28.91
C GLU A 566 1.15 12.37 -30.16
N ARG A 567 1.88 11.26 -30.12
CA ARG A 567 1.95 10.26 -31.19
C ARG A 567 0.84 9.22 -31.18
N GLY A 568 -0.06 9.25 -30.19
CA GLY A 568 -1.13 8.26 -29.99
C GLY A 568 -0.62 6.90 -29.47
N ASP A 569 0.62 6.82 -28.98
CA ASP A 569 1.20 5.62 -28.37
C ASP A 569 0.69 5.49 -26.93
N THR A 570 -0.45 4.85 -26.77
CA THR A 570 -1.12 4.68 -25.48
C THR A 570 -0.34 3.74 -24.54
N PHE A 571 0.31 2.71 -25.08
CA PHE A 571 1.13 1.79 -24.29
C PHE A 571 2.41 2.47 -23.77
N GLY A 572 3.14 3.16 -24.66
CA GLY A 572 4.31 3.94 -24.27
C GLY A 572 3.98 5.02 -23.24
N ALA A 573 2.87 5.73 -23.40
CA ALA A 573 2.40 6.72 -22.45
C ALA A 573 2.09 6.09 -21.08
N SER A 574 1.44 4.93 -21.04
CA SER A 574 1.16 4.18 -19.81
C SER A 574 2.45 3.73 -19.09
N LEU A 575 3.42 3.20 -19.85
CA LEU A 575 4.73 2.77 -19.32
C LEU A 575 5.50 3.95 -18.69
N GLN A 576 5.55 5.10 -19.38
CA GLN A 576 6.23 6.28 -18.85
C GLN A 576 5.49 6.89 -17.64
N ASN A 577 4.15 6.78 -17.62
CA ASN A 577 3.36 7.16 -16.45
C ASN A 577 3.68 6.25 -15.25
N ALA A 578 3.75 4.93 -15.44
CA ALA A 578 4.16 3.98 -14.41
C ALA A 578 5.53 4.34 -13.81
N LYS A 579 6.51 4.61 -14.68
CA LYS A 579 7.86 5.00 -14.30
C LYS A 579 7.91 6.30 -13.49
N GLN A 580 7.23 7.36 -13.96
CA GLN A 580 7.24 8.66 -13.22
C GLN A 580 6.52 8.55 -11.88
N LEU A 581 5.48 7.71 -11.76
CA LEU A 581 4.79 7.45 -10.49
C LEU A 581 5.67 6.67 -9.52
N ALA A 582 6.36 5.63 -9.98
CA ALA A 582 7.32 4.87 -9.19
C ALA A 582 8.41 5.77 -8.60
N VAL A 583 9.00 6.63 -9.44
CA VAL A 583 10.01 7.61 -9.02
C VAL A 583 9.43 8.60 -8.01
N LYS A 584 8.21 9.12 -8.23
CA LYS A 584 7.54 10.03 -7.28
C LYS A 584 7.37 9.39 -5.91
N VAL A 585 6.90 8.14 -5.86
CA VAL A 585 6.71 7.39 -4.62
C VAL A 585 8.04 7.17 -3.92
N ALA A 586 9.08 6.75 -4.64
CA ALA A 586 10.41 6.53 -4.10
C ALA A 586 10.99 7.82 -3.47
N MET A 587 10.95 8.96 -4.19
CA MET A 587 11.42 10.26 -3.69
C MET A 587 10.73 10.66 -2.39
N ASN A 588 9.41 10.58 -2.35
CA ASN A 588 8.63 11.03 -1.20
C ASN A 588 8.78 10.10 0.03
N SER A 589 9.21 8.86 -0.18
CA SER A 589 9.38 7.87 0.89
C SER A 589 10.72 8.00 1.63
N ILE A 590 11.74 8.61 1.03
CA ILE A 590 13.11 8.69 1.59
C ILE A 590 13.14 9.44 2.93
N TYR A 591 12.46 10.57 3.04
CA TYR A 591 12.35 11.31 4.31
C TYR A 591 11.72 10.43 5.41
N GLY A 592 10.56 9.83 5.13
CA GLY A 592 9.83 8.99 6.10
C GLY A 592 10.57 7.70 6.47
N PHE A 593 11.47 7.22 5.60
CA PHE A 593 12.30 6.07 5.87
C PHE A 593 13.22 6.29 7.08
N PHE A 594 13.86 7.44 7.19
CA PHE A 594 14.73 7.81 8.32
C PHE A 594 13.93 8.15 9.58
N GLY A 595 12.69 8.63 9.44
CA GLY A 595 11.81 9.02 10.52
C GLY A 595 11.13 7.86 11.26
N ALA A 596 11.35 6.61 10.83
CA ALA A 596 10.79 5.43 11.48
C ALA A 596 11.77 4.85 12.51
N GLY A 597 11.53 5.04 13.81
CA GLY A 597 12.41 4.56 14.89
C GLY A 597 12.63 3.03 14.89
N THR A 598 11.67 2.25 14.38
CA THR A 598 11.79 0.80 14.17
C THR A 598 12.29 0.41 12.78
N GLY A 599 12.69 1.40 11.97
CA GLY A 599 13.14 1.22 10.59
C GLY A 599 14.50 0.53 10.46
N MET A 600 14.96 0.41 9.21
CA MET A 600 16.27 -0.22 8.92
C MET A 600 17.45 0.73 9.17
N ILE A 601 17.27 2.05 9.01
CA ILE A 601 18.23 3.10 9.36
C ILE A 601 17.45 4.20 10.08
N PRO A 602 17.14 4.05 11.38
CA PRO A 602 16.45 5.07 12.13
C PRO A 602 17.40 6.26 12.39
N LEU A 603 16.99 7.45 11.95
CA LEU A 603 17.75 8.69 12.15
C LEU A 603 16.76 9.84 12.37
N LEU A 604 16.16 9.85 13.57
CA LEU A 604 15.08 10.78 13.92
C LEU A 604 15.54 12.26 13.90
N ASP A 605 16.79 12.53 14.22
CA ASP A 605 17.36 13.89 14.19
C ASP A 605 17.38 14.46 12.76
N LEU A 606 17.73 13.64 11.74
CA LEU A 606 17.64 14.05 10.34
C LEU A 606 16.20 14.32 9.94
N ALA A 607 15.27 13.44 10.31
CA ALA A 607 13.86 13.61 9.99
C ALA A 607 13.27 14.85 10.68
N SER A 608 13.63 15.08 11.93
CA SER A 608 13.24 16.27 12.70
C SER A 608 13.81 17.56 12.08
N ALA A 609 15.06 17.54 11.62
CA ALA A 609 15.70 18.67 10.94
C ALA A 609 14.98 19.05 9.64
N VAL A 610 14.59 18.05 8.83
CA VAL A 610 13.83 18.28 7.59
C VAL A 610 12.49 18.94 7.89
N THR A 611 11.72 18.45 8.89
CA THR A 611 10.42 19.05 9.22
C THR A 611 10.57 20.42 9.88
N SER A 612 11.61 20.66 10.69
CA SER A 612 11.88 21.95 11.28
C SER A 612 12.20 23.00 10.22
N THR A 613 13.05 22.65 9.24
CA THR A 613 13.32 23.51 8.08
C THR A 613 12.04 23.80 7.29
N GLY A 614 11.20 22.79 7.05
CA GLY A 614 9.92 23.00 6.37
C GLY A 614 8.99 23.94 7.13
N ARG A 615 8.90 23.83 8.45
CA ARG A 615 8.15 24.78 9.30
C ARG A 615 8.65 26.21 9.18
N ASP A 616 9.97 26.40 9.24
CA ASP A 616 10.59 27.72 9.08
C ASP A 616 10.29 28.30 7.69
N MET A 617 10.39 27.50 6.64
CA MET A 617 10.08 27.93 5.27
C MET A 617 8.63 28.43 5.14
N ILE A 618 7.65 27.71 5.65
CA ILE A 618 6.23 28.13 5.64
C ILE A 618 6.05 29.45 6.40
N MET A 619 6.69 29.61 7.56
CA MET A 619 6.60 30.85 8.34
C MET A 619 7.29 32.02 7.65
N ARG A 620 8.40 31.81 6.96
CA ARG A 620 9.07 32.83 6.13
C ARG A 620 8.20 33.23 4.94
N THR A 621 7.57 32.27 4.26
CA THR A 621 6.61 32.54 3.17
C THR A 621 5.49 33.44 3.67
N LYS A 622 4.85 33.08 4.79
CA LYS A 622 3.77 33.84 5.39
C LYS A 622 4.19 35.30 5.65
N ARG A 623 5.30 35.51 6.39
CA ARG A 623 5.81 36.85 6.72
C ARG A 623 6.14 37.66 5.48
N ALA A 624 6.71 37.03 4.46
CA ALA A 624 7.07 37.70 3.21
C ALA A 624 5.88 38.12 2.35
N CYS A 625 4.80 37.31 2.35
CA CYS A 625 3.53 37.69 1.72
C CYS A 625 2.85 38.84 2.47
N GLU A 626 2.80 38.75 3.80
CA GLU A 626 2.20 39.81 4.66
C GLU A 626 2.96 41.15 4.57
N ALA A 627 4.29 41.10 4.50
CA ALA A 627 5.12 42.27 4.30
C ALA A 627 4.91 42.96 2.94
N ARG A 628 4.35 42.29 1.96
CA ARG A 628 3.97 42.82 0.66
C ARG A 628 2.52 43.31 0.60
N GLY A 629 1.79 43.31 1.72
CA GLY A 629 0.40 43.71 1.81
C GLY A 629 -0.62 42.64 1.42
N HIS A 630 -0.19 41.40 1.23
CA HIS A 630 -1.09 40.28 0.97
C HIS A 630 -1.57 39.64 2.27
N LYS A 631 -2.75 39.01 2.27
CA LYS A 631 -3.33 38.35 3.44
C LYS A 631 -3.17 36.83 3.33
N VAL A 632 -2.44 36.21 4.27
CA VAL A 632 -2.33 34.75 4.35
C VAL A 632 -3.44 34.23 5.26
N ILE A 633 -4.36 33.42 4.71
CA ILE A 633 -5.52 32.89 5.44
C ILE A 633 -5.32 31.47 5.94
N TYR A 634 -4.41 30.68 5.33
CA TYR A 634 -4.15 29.28 5.69
C TYR A 634 -2.81 28.82 5.12
N GLY A 635 -2.30 27.70 5.61
CA GLY A 635 -1.15 26.98 5.07
C GLY A 635 -1.08 25.58 5.64
N ASP A 636 -0.72 24.62 4.81
CA ASP A 636 -0.69 23.20 5.18
C ASP A 636 0.55 22.52 4.61
N THR A 637 1.49 22.17 5.48
CA THR A 637 2.70 21.40 5.17
C THR A 637 3.62 22.08 4.15
N ASP A 638 3.22 22.19 2.90
CA ASP A 638 3.98 22.66 1.73
C ASP A 638 3.28 23.80 0.96
N SER A 639 2.06 24.15 1.35
CA SER A 639 1.25 25.17 0.67
C SER A 639 0.87 26.37 1.56
N VAL A 640 0.69 27.52 0.94
CA VAL A 640 0.22 28.75 1.57
C VAL A 640 -0.92 29.36 0.74
N PHE A 641 -2.04 29.69 1.39
CA PHE A 641 -3.23 30.27 0.78
C PHE A 641 -3.25 31.77 0.99
N VAL A 642 -3.19 32.54 -0.08
CA VAL A 642 -2.96 33.97 -0.07
C VAL A 642 -4.08 34.71 -0.80
N ILE A 643 -4.74 35.66 -0.12
CA ILE A 643 -5.53 36.69 -0.77
C ILE A 643 -4.57 37.78 -1.21
N GLN A 644 -4.38 37.91 -2.51
CA GLN A 644 -3.50 38.91 -3.09
C GLN A 644 -4.20 40.27 -3.11
N ASN A 645 -3.52 41.30 -2.67
CA ASN A 645 -4.02 42.68 -2.78
C ASN A 645 -3.71 43.24 -4.18
N LEU A 646 -4.66 43.11 -5.11
CA LEU A 646 -4.56 43.56 -6.50
C LEU A 646 -5.49 44.73 -6.83
N GLY A 647 -6.16 45.31 -5.82
CA GLY A 647 -7.22 46.32 -6.00
C GLY A 647 -8.61 45.70 -6.01
N GLU A 648 -9.65 46.50 -5.63
CA GLU A 648 -11.02 46.01 -5.54
C GLU A 648 -11.57 45.59 -6.90
N GLU A 649 -11.16 46.25 -7.99
CA GLU A 649 -11.58 45.96 -9.36
C GLU A 649 -11.12 44.58 -9.85
N HIS A 650 -10.07 44.04 -9.28
CA HIS A 650 -9.50 42.70 -9.67
C HIS A 650 -9.79 41.61 -8.65
N ARG A 651 -10.62 41.88 -7.63
CA ARG A 651 -10.86 40.95 -6.51
C ARG A 651 -11.35 39.58 -6.95
N LEU A 652 -12.15 39.53 -8.02
CA LEU A 652 -12.67 38.28 -8.61
C LEU A 652 -12.04 37.93 -9.96
N ASP A 653 -11.02 38.66 -10.41
CA ASP A 653 -10.33 38.38 -11.67
C ASP A 653 -9.35 37.23 -11.53
N ILE A 654 -9.81 36.04 -11.89
CA ILE A 654 -9.03 34.78 -11.75
C ILE A 654 -7.75 34.85 -12.61
N ALA A 655 -7.81 35.45 -13.81
CA ALA A 655 -6.66 35.52 -14.71
C ALA A 655 -5.55 36.40 -14.10
N MET A 656 -5.90 37.54 -13.53
CA MET A 656 -4.96 38.42 -12.82
C MET A 656 -4.34 37.71 -11.61
N HIS A 657 -5.13 36.97 -10.82
CA HIS A 657 -4.63 36.25 -9.66
C HIS A 657 -3.70 35.08 -10.06
N ILE A 658 -3.91 34.42 -11.20
CA ILE A 658 -2.99 33.42 -11.75
C ILE A 658 -1.65 34.06 -12.08
N GLU A 659 -1.64 35.13 -12.85
CA GLU A 659 -0.39 35.78 -13.28
C GLU A 659 0.36 36.45 -12.10
N ALA A 660 -0.35 37.12 -11.23
CA ALA A 660 0.24 37.70 -10.01
C ALA A 660 0.78 36.60 -9.07
N GLY A 661 0.10 35.43 -8.98
CA GLY A 661 0.55 34.28 -8.20
C GLY A 661 1.83 33.66 -8.74
N LYS A 662 1.95 33.49 -10.07
CA LYS A 662 3.20 33.04 -10.71
C LYS A 662 4.35 33.99 -10.38
N LYS A 663 4.14 35.28 -10.56
CA LYS A 663 5.14 36.31 -10.28
C LYS A 663 5.56 36.31 -8.81
N LEU A 664 4.61 36.28 -7.89
CA LEU A 664 4.86 36.24 -6.44
C LEU A 664 5.67 34.98 -6.06
N GLY A 665 5.32 33.79 -6.57
CA GLY A 665 6.07 32.54 -6.34
C GLY A 665 7.51 32.63 -6.82
N GLU A 666 7.76 33.18 -8.01
CA GLU A 666 9.10 33.40 -8.55
C GLU A 666 9.92 34.38 -7.71
N GLU A 667 9.32 35.50 -7.32
CA GLU A 667 9.99 36.54 -6.51
C GLU A 667 10.39 35.99 -5.14
N LEU A 668 9.48 35.30 -4.44
CA LEU A 668 9.75 34.69 -3.15
C LEU A 668 10.81 33.60 -3.28
N THR A 669 10.75 32.78 -4.33
CA THR A 669 11.78 31.77 -4.61
C THR A 669 13.17 32.39 -4.75
N LYS A 670 13.31 33.47 -5.55
CA LYS A 670 14.59 34.12 -5.81
C LYS A 670 15.14 34.85 -4.60
N SER A 671 14.26 35.47 -3.77
CA SER A 671 14.66 36.33 -2.66
C SER A 671 14.90 35.56 -1.34
N ILE A 672 14.28 34.39 -1.12
CA ILE A 672 14.23 33.75 0.20
C ILE A 672 14.87 32.37 0.20
N TYR A 673 14.77 31.62 -0.90
CA TYR A 673 15.06 30.18 -0.86
C TYR A 673 16.35 29.82 -1.60
N LYS A 674 17.13 28.92 -0.97
CA LYS A 674 18.27 28.25 -1.59
C LYS A 674 17.76 27.19 -2.58
N ARG A 675 18.23 27.25 -3.83
CA ARG A 675 17.94 26.21 -4.83
C ARG A 675 18.35 24.82 -4.31
N PRO A 676 17.59 23.72 -4.58
CA PRO A 676 16.45 23.62 -5.49
C PRO A 676 15.07 23.85 -4.85
N ASN A 677 14.96 24.50 -3.67
CA ASN A 677 13.65 24.86 -3.13
C ASN A 677 12.98 25.88 -4.04
N ILE A 678 11.80 25.56 -4.55
CA ILE A 678 10.99 26.38 -5.45
C ILE A 678 9.59 26.48 -4.87
N LEU A 679 9.11 27.69 -4.70
CA LEU A 679 7.72 27.99 -4.40
C LEU A 679 7.03 28.35 -5.71
N GLU A 680 6.04 27.57 -6.10
CA GLU A 680 5.33 27.70 -7.38
C GLU A 680 3.88 28.13 -7.16
N TYR A 681 3.32 28.85 -8.14
CA TYR A 681 1.89 28.96 -8.26
C TYR A 681 1.31 27.56 -8.57
N GLU A 682 0.32 27.13 -7.81
CA GLU A 682 -0.35 25.86 -8.07
C GLU A 682 -1.76 26.08 -8.63
N LYS A 683 -2.56 26.97 -8.01
CA LYS A 683 -3.99 27.16 -8.34
C LYS A 683 -4.56 28.41 -7.68
N VAL A 684 -5.73 28.84 -8.17
CA VAL A 684 -6.60 29.84 -7.53
C VAL A 684 -7.90 29.16 -7.10
N TYR A 685 -8.39 29.52 -5.94
CA TYR A 685 -9.71 29.14 -5.45
C TYR A 685 -10.68 30.35 -5.50
N SER A 686 -11.85 30.19 -6.10
CA SER A 686 -12.93 31.19 -6.10
C SER A 686 -14.28 30.53 -6.41
N PRO A 687 -15.20 30.41 -5.44
CA PRO A 687 -15.08 30.73 -4.02
C PRO A 687 -14.36 29.60 -3.21
N ILE A 688 -14.07 29.88 -1.93
CA ILE A 688 -13.57 28.91 -0.95
C ILE A 688 -14.30 29.04 0.39
N LEU A 689 -14.68 27.91 0.97
CA LEU A 689 -15.16 27.77 2.34
C LEU A 689 -14.05 27.15 3.17
N LEU A 690 -13.53 27.87 4.15
CA LEU A 690 -12.44 27.43 5.05
C LEU A 690 -12.99 27.27 6.48
N MET A 691 -13.23 26.01 6.89
CA MET A 691 -13.90 25.71 8.17
C MET A 691 -12.91 25.43 9.31
N ALA A 692 -11.84 24.69 9.02
CA ALA A 692 -10.84 24.32 10.02
C ALA A 692 -9.54 23.84 9.34
N LYS A 693 -8.52 23.53 10.14
CA LYS A 693 -7.30 22.84 9.65
C LYS A 693 -7.69 21.58 8.87
N LYS A 694 -7.21 21.47 7.63
CA LYS A 694 -7.45 20.33 6.70
C LYS A 694 -8.94 20.10 6.36
N ARG A 695 -9.81 21.12 6.55
CA ARG A 695 -11.24 21.05 6.26
C ARG A 695 -11.68 22.28 5.49
N TYR A 696 -11.79 22.14 4.16
CA TYR A 696 -12.26 23.20 3.26
C TYR A 696 -12.91 22.61 2.00
N ALA A 697 -13.68 23.44 1.30
CA ALA A 697 -14.20 23.17 -0.02
C ALA A 697 -14.02 24.42 -0.89
N ALA A 698 -13.60 24.25 -2.14
CA ALA A 698 -13.30 25.37 -3.03
C ALA A 698 -13.48 25.03 -4.50
N LYS A 699 -13.93 25.97 -5.28
CA LYS A 699 -13.92 25.88 -6.75
C LYS A 699 -12.53 26.25 -7.25
N MET A 700 -11.87 25.30 -7.92
CA MET A 700 -10.45 25.35 -8.24
C MET A 700 -10.21 25.70 -9.72
N TYR A 701 -9.25 26.59 -9.96
CA TYR A 701 -8.74 26.97 -11.26
C TYR A 701 -7.21 26.80 -11.28
N GLU A 702 -6.69 26.04 -12.25
CA GLU A 702 -5.24 25.81 -12.38
C GLU A 702 -4.59 26.81 -13.35
N PHE A 703 -4.74 26.59 -14.64
CA PHE A 703 -4.12 27.44 -15.69
C PHE A 703 -5.14 28.13 -16.58
N ASP A 704 -6.39 27.67 -16.58
CA ASP A 704 -7.50 28.22 -17.34
C ASP A 704 -8.40 29.03 -16.39
N ALA A 705 -8.48 30.32 -16.63
CA ALA A 705 -9.29 31.24 -15.82
C ALA A 705 -10.80 31.13 -16.09
N GLU A 706 -11.17 30.67 -17.29
CA GLU A 706 -12.58 30.59 -17.72
C GLU A 706 -13.23 29.27 -17.26
N LYS A 707 -12.41 28.20 -17.13
CA LYS A 707 -12.91 26.86 -16.79
C LYS A 707 -12.36 26.34 -15.48
N ALA A 708 -13.23 26.19 -14.48
CA ALA A 708 -12.87 25.52 -13.26
C ALA A 708 -12.46 24.07 -13.51
N THR A 709 -11.34 23.64 -12.95
CA THR A 709 -10.83 22.27 -13.08
C THR A 709 -11.73 21.28 -12.34
N LYS A 710 -12.11 21.63 -11.10
CA LYS A 710 -13.00 20.83 -10.23
C LYS A 710 -13.39 21.59 -8.97
N ILE A 711 -14.28 21.00 -8.15
CA ILE A 711 -14.46 21.40 -6.75
C ILE A 711 -13.46 20.59 -5.91
N ASP A 712 -12.48 21.26 -5.29
CA ASP A 712 -11.51 20.64 -4.39
C ASP A 712 -12.05 20.59 -2.97
N ILE A 713 -12.22 19.38 -2.43
CA ILE A 713 -12.84 19.15 -1.12
C ILE A 713 -11.84 18.38 -0.25
N LYS A 714 -11.54 18.92 0.93
CA LYS A 714 -10.66 18.30 1.91
C LYS A 714 -11.35 18.12 3.27
N GLY A 715 -11.22 16.93 3.83
CA GLY A 715 -11.62 16.61 5.20
C GLY A 715 -13.13 16.65 5.50
N LEU A 716 -13.98 16.88 4.52
CA LEU A 716 -15.44 16.86 4.67
C LEU A 716 -16.02 15.46 4.43
N GLN A 717 -17.24 15.25 4.87
CA GLN A 717 -17.92 13.95 4.80
C GLN A 717 -18.09 13.42 3.37
N ILE A 718 -18.14 14.26 2.38
CA ILE A 718 -18.22 13.90 0.96
C ILE A 718 -17.07 12.99 0.54
N VAL A 719 -15.85 13.32 0.97
CA VAL A 719 -14.64 12.56 0.62
C VAL A 719 -14.30 11.47 1.63
N ARG A 720 -15.11 11.31 2.68
CA ARG A 720 -14.91 10.32 3.73
C ARG A 720 -15.69 9.06 3.41
N ARG A 721 -14.97 7.95 3.27
CA ARG A 721 -15.54 6.61 3.01
C ARG A 721 -16.34 6.02 4.17
N ASP A 722 -16.26 6.59 5.37
CA ASP A 722 -17.01 6.19 6.57
C ASP A 722 -18.30 7.01 6.77
N SER A 723 -18.75 7.73 5.75
CA SER A 723 -20.00 8.48 5.72
C SER A 723 -21.04 7.74 4.86
N PRO A 724 -22.32 7.71 5.26
CA PRO A 724 -23.38 7.13 4.43
C PRO A 724 -23.46 7.82 3.06
N PRO A 725 -23.80 7.08 1.97
CA PRO A 725 -23.91 7.64 0.63
C PRO A 725 -24.84 8.85 0.56
N PHE A 726 -26.05 8.80 1.17
CA PHE A 726 -26.99 9.91 1.15
C PHE A 726 -26.38 11.20 1.74
N VAL A 727 -25.56 11.10 2.80
CA VAL A 727 -24.89 12.28 3.38
C VAL A 727 -23.93 12.89 2.37
N ARG A 728 -23.19 12.06 1.61
CA ARG A 728 -22.30 12.54 0.56
C ARG A 728 -23.09 13.26 -0.53
N THR A 729 -24.23 12.70 -0.95
CA THR A 729 -25.13 13.29 -1.95
C THR A 729 -25.67 14.65 -1.51
N VAL A 730 -26.22 14.72 -0.28
CA VAL A 730 -26.74 15.99 0.26
C VAL A 730 -25.65 17.04 0.37
N MET A 731 -24.50 16.67 0.94
CA MET A 731 -23.36 17.58 1.11
C MET A 731 -22.83 18.08 -0.23
N GLN A 732 -22.81 17.23 -1.26
CA GLN A 732 -22.44 17.64 -2.62
C GLN A 732 -23.39 18.68 -3.16
N ARG A 733 -24.71 18.45 -3.08
CA ARG A 733 -25.74 19.39 -3.55
C ARG A 733 -25.71 20.73 -2.80
N VAL A 734 -25.49 20.69 -1.49
CA VAL A 734 -25.33 21.91 -0.66
C VAL A 734 -24.09 22.69 -1.09
N LEU A 735 -22.96 22.00 -1.32
CA LEU A 735 -21.74 22.65 -1.81
C LEU A 735 -21.90 23.16 -3.24
N ASP A 736 -22.59 22.43 -4.12
CA ASP A 736 -22.83 22.88 -5.50
C ASP A 736 -23.59 24.22 -5.51
N ALA A 737 -24.64 24.39 -4.65
CA ALA A 737 -25.37 25.66 -4.52
C ALA A 737 -24.44 26.80 -4.08
N ILE A 738 -23.51 26.56 -3.12
CA ILE A 738 -22.60 27.62 -2.69
C ILE A 738 -21.49 27.88 -3.74
N MET A 739 -20.92 26.83 -4.36
CA MET A 739 -19.79 26.95 -5.27
C MET A 739 -20.15 27.49 -6.64
N HIS A 740 -21.39 27.25 -7.09
CA HIS A 740 -21.85 27.70 -8.42
C HIS A 740 -22.74 28.93 -8.34
N GLU A 741 -23.69 28.96 -7.38
CA GLU A 741 -24.68 30.03 -7.25
C GLU A 741 -24.27 31.11 -6.21
N ARG A 742 -23.20 30.85 -5.43
CA ARG A 742 -22.72 31.68 -4.30
C ARG A 742 -23.83 32.01 -3.29
N SER A 743 -24.78 31.07 -3.08
CA SER A 743 -25.99 31.28 -2.27
C SER A 743 -26.07 30.28 -1.11
N PHE A 744 -25.94 30.77 0.12
CA PHE A 744 -26.24 30.01 1.33
C PHE A 744 -27.74 29.77 1.53
N GLU A 745 -28.59 30.65 1.06
CA GLU A 745 -30.05 30.50 1.11
C GLU A 745 -30.47 29.28 0.27
N ARG A 746 -29.99 29.19 -0.97
CA ARG A 746 -30.24 28.04 -1.83
C ARG A 746 -29.70 26.73 -1.24
N ALA A 747 -28.53 26.78 -0.64
CA ALA A 747 -27.93 25.64 0.06
C ALA A 747 -28.79 25.17 1.25
N LEU A 748 -29.37 26.11 2.00
CA LEU A 748 -30.27 25.84 3.09
C LEU A 748 -31.55 25.15 2.61
N ASP A 749 -32.16 25.61 1.50
CA ASP A 749 -33.36 25.02 0.92
C ASP A 749 -33.11 23.58 0.43
N VAL A 750 -31.95 23.34 -0.21
CA VAL A 750 -31.51 22.01 -0.59
C VAL A 750 -31.40 21.09 0.62
N ALA A 751 -30.75 21.56 1.70
CA ALA A 751 -30.59 20.79 2.91
C ALA A 751 -31.92 20.40 3.56
N ARG A 752 -32.88 21.36 3.62
CA ARG A 752 -34.24 21.15 4.15
C ARG A 752 -35.02 20.13 3.32
N SER A 753 -34.98 20.22 1.99
CA SER A 753 -35.63 19.27 1.10
C SER A 753 -35.18 17.83 1.37
N TYR A 754 -33.89 17.60 1.50
CA TYR A 754 -33.38 16.25 1.82
C TYR A 754 -33.75 15.76 3.23
N ILE A 755 -33.82 16.65 4.22
CA ILE A 755 -34.32 16.25 5.57
C ILE A 755 -35.77 15.77 5.45
N VAL A 756 -36.61 16.45 4.64
CA VAL A 756 -37.98 16.00 4.38
C VAL A 756 -38.02 14.66 3.66
N ASP A 757 -37.17 14.45 2.64
CA ASP A 757 -37.11 13.19 1.89
C ASP A 757 -36.71 12.00 2.80
N ILE A 758 -35.81 12.21 3.79
CA ILE A 758 -35.47 11.20 4.79
C ILE A 758 -36.67 10.91 5.71
N LEU A 759 -37.36 11.96 6.13
CA LEU A 759 -38.57 11.83 6.99
C LEU A 759 -39.74 11.17 6.26
N ASP A 760 -39.79 11.26 4.94
CA ASP A 760 -40.78 10.62 4.08
C ASP A 760 -40.41 9.21 3.60
N ASP A 761 -39.33 8.65 4.09
CA ASP A 761 -38.78 7.33 3.68
C ASP A 761 -38.51 7.22 2.17
N LYS A 762 -38.20 8.36 1.50
CA LYS A 762 -37.90 8.40 0.05
C LYS A 762 -36.47 7.99 -0.29
N ILE A 763 -35.58 7.93 0.69
CA ILE A 763 -34.17 7.58 0.48
C ILE A 763 -34.01 6.04 0.48
N PRO A 764 -33.42 5.45 -0.56
CA PRO A 764 -33.23 4.00 -0.63
C PRO A 764 -32.37 3.47 0.54
N PHE A 765 -32.64 2.23 0.99
CA PHE A 765 -31.96 1.58 2.10
C PHE A 765 -30.41 1.56 1.93
N GLU A 766 -29.93 1.32 0.71
CA GLU A 766 -28.51 1.24 0.38
C GLU A 766 -27.77 2.52 0.69
N GLU A 767 -28.44 3.65 0.61
CA GLU A 767 -27.91 4.98 0.87
C GLU A 767 -27.57 5.21 2.37
N PHE A 768 -28.10 4.38 3.27
CA PHE A 768 -27.84 4.45 4.72
C PHE A 768 -26.65 3.57 5.17
N ILE A 769 -26.08 2.74 4.29
CA ILE A 769 -25.02 1.79 4.64
C ILE A 769 -23.72 2.56 4.89
N VAL A 770 -23.18 2.39 6.10
CA VAL A 770 -21.87 2.90 6.50
C VAL A 770 -20.85 1.78 6.42
N SER A 771 -19.63 2.06 5.95
CA SER A 771 -18.55 1.08 5.90
C SER A 771 -17.31 1.61 6.60
N LYS A 772 -16.70 0.80 7.51
CA LYS A 772 -15.46 1.15 8.23
C LYS A 772 -14.48 0.00 8.23
N ALA A 773 -13.17 0.34 8.11
CA ALA A 773 -12.12 -0.66 8.15
C ALA A 773 -11.97 -1.26 9.55
N LEU A 774 -11.93 -2.59 9.62
CA LEU A 774 -11.68 -3.35 10.84
C LEU A 774 -10.19 -3.24 11.20
N ARG A 775 -9.89 -2.96 12.47
CA ARG A 775 -8.51 -2.95 12.99
C ARG A 775 -8.23 -4.24 13.77
N SER A 776 -6.97 -4.58 13.90
CA SER A 776 -6.54 -5.73 14.71
C SER A 776 -6.79 -5.53 16.21
N THR A 777 -6.73 -4.29 16.70
CA THR A 777 -6.90 -3.94 18.11
C THR A 777 -7.71 -2.64 18.26
N TYR A 778 -8.48 -2.56 19.32
CA TYR A 778 -9.25 -1.39 19.73
C TYR A 778 -9.09 -1.15 21.22
N ALA A 779 -8.95 0.09 21.64
CA ALA A 779 -8.98 0.45 23.07
C ALA A 779 -10.34 0.16 23.71
N ASN A 780 -11.43 0.35 22.95
CA ASN A 780 -12.79 0.06 23.39
C ASN A 780 -13.58 -0.58 22.23
N PRO A 781 -13.47 -1.92 22.04
CA PRO A 781 -14.11 -2.63 20.92
C PRO A 781 -15.64 -2.54 20.98
N ASP A 782 -16.27 -2.53 22.15
CA ASP A 782 -17.72 -2.51 22.30
C ASP A 782 -18.37 -1.20 21.83
N SER A 783 -17.59 -0.13 21.71
CA SER A 783 -18.04 1.14 21.16
C SER A 783 -17.95 1.24 19.63
N MET A 784 -17.42 0.19 18.97
CA MET A 784 -17.16 0.19 17.52
C MET A 784 -18.25 -0.57 16.75
N PRO A 785 -19.17 0.13 16.03
CA PRO A 785 -20.28 -0.50 15.31
C PRO A 785 -19.84 -1.62 14.34
N HIS A 786 -18.83 -1.35 13.52
CA HIS A 786 -18.29 -2.30 12.55
C HIS A 786 -17.62 -3.53 13.22
N TYR A 787 -17.01 -3.38 14.40
CA TYR A 787 -16.47 -4.49 15.16
C TYR A 787 -17.60 -5.39 15.69
N ILE A 788 -18.64 -4.80 16.26
CA ILE A 788 -19.82 -5.54 16.75
C ILE A 788 -20.48 -6.32 15.60
N VAL A 789 -20.64 -5.69 14.44
CA VAL A 789 -21.21 -6.38 13.25
C VAL A 789 -20.31 -7.52 12.77
N ALA A 790 -18.99 -7.33 12.77
CA ALA A 790 -18.06 -8.41 12.46
C ALA A 790 -18.21 -9.60 13.42
N GLN A 791 -18.36 -9.36 14.72
CA GLN A 791 -18.62 -10.42 15.70
C GLN A 791 -19.97 -11.09 15.46
N LYS A 792 -21.04 -10.31 15.18
CA LYS A 792 -22.37 -10.86 14.86
C LYS A 792 -22.32 -11.75 13.61
N ARG A 793 -21.60 -11.34 12.54
CA ARG A 793 -21.38 -12.16 11.35
C ARG A 793 -20.72 -13.49 11.68
N LYS A 794 -19.61 -13.45 12.43
CA LYS A 794 -18.90 -14.64 12.89
C LYS A 794 -19.81 -15.60 13.69
N HIS A 795 -20.59 -15.09 14.64
CA HIS A 795 -21.50 -15.90 15.43
C HIS A 795 -22.64 -16.53 14.62
N ARG A 796 -23.01 -15.90 13.49
CA ARG A 796 -24.02 -16.39 12.55
C ARG A 796 -23.45 -17.34 11.50
N GLY A 797 -22.14 -17.68 11.59
CA GLY A 797 -21.48 -18.57 10.63
C GLY A 797 -21.29 -17.96 9.24
N ARG A 798 -21.35 -16.63 9.12
CA ARG A 798 -21.03 -15.92 7.85
C ARG A 798 -19.54 -15.62 7.82
N ASP A 799 -19.00 -15.39 6.60
CA ASP A 799 -17.60 -15.03 6.37
C ASP A 799 -17.12 -13.94 7.35
N PRO A 800 -16.11 -14.24 8.20
CA PRO A 800 -15.60 -13.27 9.16
C PRO A 800 -14.67 -12.28 8.44
N PRO A 801 -14.97 -10.97 8.50
CA PRO A 801 -14.11 -9.97 7.87
C PRO A 801 -12.72 -9.93 8.51
N THR A 802 -11.69 -9.82 7.68
CA THR A 802 -10.29 -9.77 8.09
C THR A 802 -9.86 -8.36 8.53
N SER A 803 -8.73 -8.27 9.26
CA SER A 803 -8.16 -6.98 9.63
C SER A 803 -7.79 -6.16 8.37
N GLY A 804 -8.17 -4.87 8.37
CA GLY A 804 -8.04 -3.99 7.21
C GLY A 804 -9.23 -4.01 6.24
N GLU A 805 -10.08 -5.01 6.32
CA GLU A 805 -11.31 -5.10 5.53
C GLU A 805 -12.36 -4.12 6.05
N ARG A 806 -13.17 -3.59 5.13
CA ARG A 806 -14.24 -2.66 5.47
C ARG A 806 -15.54 -3.42 5.72
N VAL A 807 -16.05 -3.27 6.93
CA VAL A 807 -17.29 -3.91 7.38
C VAL A 807 -18.46 -2.96 7.16
N PRO A 808 -19.43 -3.29 6.29
CA PRO A 808 -20.65 -2.53 6.12
C PRO A 808 -21.59 -2.75 7.31
N PHE A 809 -22.26 -1.69 7.75
CA PHE A 809 -23.25 -1.74 8.79
C PHE A 809 -24.31 -0.64 8.63
N VAL A 810 -25.46 -0.86 9.23
CA VAL A 810 -26.49 0.14 9.43
C VAL A 810 -26.84 0.22 10.92
N ILE A 811 -27.41 1.33 11.35
CA ILE A 811 -27.93 1.49 12.72
C ILE A 811 -29.44 1.30 12.70
N VAL A 812 -29.89 0.29 13.42
CA VAL A 812 -31.33 -0.05 13.53
C VAL A 812 -31.93 0.52 14.81
N ARG A 813 -33.22 0.81 14.77
CA ARG A 813 -34.00 1.10 15.97
C ARG A 813 -34.16 -0.19 16.80
N SER A 814 -33.85 -0.13 18.08
CA SER A 814 -33.93 -1.28 18.97
C SER A 814 -34.37 -0.80 20.35
N THR A 815 -35.50 -1.29 20.82
CA THR A 815 -36.00 -1.02 22.16
C THR A 815 -35.09 -1.63 23.23
N GLU A 816 -34.58 -2.83 23.00
CA GLU A 816 -33.67 -3.51 23.94
C GLU A 816 -32.37 -2.74 24.17
N HIS A 817 -31.80 -2.16 23.13
CA HIS A 817 -30.51 -1.47 23.19
C HIS A 817 -30.62 0.07 23.14
N ALA A 818 -31.82 0.63 23.37
CA ALA A 818 -32.03 2.08 23.25
C ALA A 818 -31.19 2.91 24.25
N ASN A 819 -30.88 2.37 25.43
CA ASN A 819 -30.02 2.99 26.45
C ASN A 819 -28.54 2.54 26.35
N GLY A 820 -28.20 1.63 25.45
CA GLY A 820 -26.85 1.12 25.25
C GLY A 820 -25.99 2.00 24.35
N LEU A 821 -24.77 1.53 24.09
CA LEU A 821 -23.91 2.12 23.09
C LEU A 821 -24.57 2.03 21.70
N ILE A 822 -24.35 3.05 20.84
CA ILE A 822 -24.84 3.04 19.44
C ILE A 822 -24.37 1.79 18.71
N ALA A 823 -23.16 1.31 19.01
CA ALA A 823 -22.59 0.11 18.45
C ALA A 823 -23.46 -1.15 18.68
N ALA A 824 -24.16 -1.25 19.81
CA ALA A 824 -25.06 -2.39 20.09
C ALA A 824 -26.23 -2.47 19.09
N ARG A 825 -26.66 -1.31 18.53
CA ARG A 825 -27.73 -1.20 17.54
C ARG A 825 -27.22 -1.33 16.10
N ALA A 826 -25.90 -1.51 15.90
CA ALA A 826 -25.34 -1.75 14.59
C ALA A 826 -25.66 -3.16 14.09
N GLU A 827 -26.03 -3.29 12.81
CA GLU A 827 -26.43 -4.55 12.23
C GLU A 827 -25.93 -4.70 10.79
N ASP A 828 -25.76 -5.95 10.36
CA ASP A 828 -25.39 -6.30 9.00
C ASP A 828 -26.50 -5.90 8.03
N PRO A 829 -26.23 -5.17 6.93
CA PRO A 829 -27.26 -4.74 5.99
C PRO A 829 -28.08 -5.88 5.38
N VAL A 830 -27.45 -7.03 5.12
CA VAL A 830 -28.14 -8.21 4.57
C VAL A 830 -29.12 -8.76 5.59
N TYR A 831 -28.66 -8.89 6.85
CA TYR A 831 -29.51 -9.35 7.94
C TYR A 831 -30.72 -8.43 8.17
N VAL A 832 -30.52 -7.11 8.08
CA VAL A 832 -31.59 -6.11 8.25
C VAL A 832 -32.68 -6.27 7.17
N LYS A 833 -32.26 -6.50 5.90
CA LYS A 833 -33.21 -6.75 4.80
C LYS A 833 -33.97 -8.06 4.98
N GLU A 834 -33.28 -9.15 5.32
CA GLU A 834 -33.89 -10.46 5.55
C GLU A 834 -34.94 -10.43 6.67
N HIS A 835 -34.66 -9.67 7.75
CA HIS A 835 -35.53 -9.62 8.94
C HIS A 835 -36.41 -8.35 9.00
N ARG A 836 -36.35 -7.48 7.98
CA ARG A 836 -37.11 -6.22 7.88
C ARG A 836 -37.00 -5.34 9.12
N LEU A 837 -35.76 -5.22 9.64
CA LEU A 837 -35.53 -4.39 10.84
C LEU A 837 -35.64 -2.89 10.48
N PRO A 838 -36.30 -2.05 11.32
CA PRO A 838 -36.42 -0.62 11.04
C PRO A 838 -35.10 0.11 11.29
N LEU A 839 -34.74 1.03 10.39
CA LEU A 839 -33.60 1.92 10.57
C LEU A 839 -33.88 2.95 11.69
N ASP A 840 -32.81 3.42 12.33
CA ASP A 840 -32.90 4.55 13.29
C ASP A 840 -32.78 5.87 12.54
N THR A 841 -33.88 6.33 11.97
CA THR A 841 -33.97 7.58 11.19
C THR A 841 -33.47 8.79 11.98
N LEU A 842 -33.80 8.85 13.30
CA LEU A 842 -33.37 9.95 14.16
C LEU A 842 -31.84 9.99 14.32
N TYR A 843 -31.20 8.83 14.45
CA TYR A 843 -29.73 8.73 14.46
C TYR A 843 -29.11 9.27 13.17
N TYR A 844 -29.64 8.89 12.01
CA TYR A 844 -29.10 9.32 10.72
C TYR A 844 -29.27 10.83 10.50
N ILE A 845 -30.40 11.40 10.89
CA ILE A 845 -30.61 12.86 10.82
C ILE A 845 -29.65 13.57 11.78
N ASN A 846 -29.66 13.26 13.08
CA ASN A 846 -28.94 14.03 14.08
C ASN A 846 -27.42 13.81 14.07
N ASN A 847 -26.97 12.56 13.86
CA ASN A 847 -25.55 12.23 13.99
C ASN A 847 -24.82 12.19 12.65
N CYS A 848 -25.50 11.80 11.56
CA CYS A 848 -24.85 11.65 10.27
C CYS A 848 -25.02 12.89 9.37
N LEU A 849 -26.20 13.53 9.36
CA LEU A 849 -26.52 14.62 8.45
C LEU A 849 -26.39 16.02 9.07
N MET A 850 -27.04 16.26 10.23
CA MET A 850 -27.09 17.61 10.84
C MET A 850 -25.70 18.15 11.17
N LYS A 851 -24.80 17.34 11.73
CA LYS A 851 -23.45 17.79 12.11
C LYS A 851 -22.62 18.30 10.91
N PRO A 852 -22.53 17.58 9.79
CA PRO A 852 -21.87 18.09 8.57
C PRO A 852 -22.51 19.33 8.00
N LEU A 853 -23.84 19.40 7.94
CA LEU A 853 -24.57 20.57 7.44
C LEU A 853 -24.30 21.81 8.29
N VAL A 854 -24.38 21.67 9.61
CA VAL A 854 -24.07 22.77 10.54
C VAL A 854 -22.66 23.28 10.31
N THR A 855 -21.66 22.42 10.14
CA THR A 855 -20.27 22.84 9.92
C THR A 855 -20.09 23.74 8.67
N ILE A 856 -20.89 23.55 7.61
CA ILE A 856 -20.82 24.40 6.42
C ILE A 856 -21.66 25.67 6.61
N LEU A 857 -22.91 25.50 7.04
CA LEU A 857 -23.88 26.58 7.09
C LEU A 857 -23.62 27.56 8.25
N GLU A 858 -22.89 27.14 9.30
CA GLU A 858 -22.50 28.04 10.40
C GLU A 858 -21.55 29.16 9.96
N LEU A 859 -20.89 29.03 8.81
CA LEU A 859 -20.08 30.10 8.23
C LEU A 859 -20.91 31.33 7.88
N GLU A 860 -22.22 31.18 7.65
CA GLU A 860 -23.17 32.24 7.35
C GLU A 860 -24.14 32.49 8.52
N TYR A 861 -24.78 31.46 9.03
CA TYR A 861 -25.85 31.57 10.03
C TYR A 861 -25.38 31.50 11.49
N GLY A 862 -24.09 31.23 11.72
CA GLY A 862 -23.49 31.15 13.07
C GLY A 862 -24.21 30.15 13.98
N ALA A 863 -24.37 30.50 15.25
CA ALA A 863 -24.97 29.63 16.26
C ALA A 863 -26.46 29.26 16.02
N GLN A 864 -27.14 30.01 15.13
CA GLN A 864 -28.57 29.76 14.81
C GLN A 864 -28.78 28.71 13.73
N THR A 865 -27.70 28.17 13.15
CA THR A 865 -27.75 27.25 12.00
C THR A 865 -28.69 26.07 12.20
N GLN A 866 -28.62 25.41 13.34
CA GLN A 866 -29.47 24.23 13.61
C GLN A 866 -30.96 24.61 13.69
N THR A 867 -31.28 25.71 14.35
CA THR A 867 -32.65 26.24 14.44
C THR A 867 -33.13 26.64 13.06
N THR A 868 -32.27 27.31 12.29
CA THR A 868 -32.60 27.73 10.91
C THR A 868 -32.88 26.53 10.02
N LEU A 869 -32.08 25.48 10.06
CA LEU A 869 -32.32 24.25 9.29
C LEU A 869 -33.66 23.59 9.59
N THR A 870 -34.12 23.61 10.84
CA THR A 870 -35.37 22.93 11.26
C THR A 870 -36.59 23.81 11.30
N ALA A 871 -36.45 25.16 11.10
CA ALA A 871 -37.54 26.13 11.24
C ALA A 871 -38.60 26.09 10.12
N ALA A 872 -38.35 25.38 9.02
CA ALA A 872 -39.26 25.36 7.88
C ALA A 872 -40.25 24.21 7.92
N GLY A 873 -41.51 24.48 7.64
CA GLY A 873 -42.59 23.50 7.53
C GLY A 873 -42.83 22.72 8.82
N ASP A 874 -43.08 21.43 8.69
CA ASP A 874 -43.31 20.49 9.79
C ASP A 874 -42.06 19.73 10.29
N ILE A 875 -40.85 20.09 9.80
CA ILE A 875 -39.61 19.39 10.08
C ILE A 875 -39.40 19.28 11.60
N SER A 876 -39.49 20.39 12.33
CA SER A 876 -39.32 20.39 13.78
C SER A 876 -40.33 19.46 14.50
N ALA A 877 -41.60 19.49 14.10
CA ALA A 877 -42.65 18.67 14.69
C ALA A 877 -42.44 17.19 14.43
N ARG A 878 -41.97 16.82 13.21
CA ARG A 878 -41.68 15.44 12.84
C ARG A 878 -40.45 14.90 13.56
N ILE A 879 -39.39 15.69 13.69
CA ILE A 879 -38.21 15.32 14.48
C ILE A 879 -38.58 15.13 15.94
N LEU A 880 -39.41 16.02 16.52
CA LEU A 880 -39.91 15.91 17.90
C LEU A 880 -40.71 14.63 18.10
N LYS A 881 -41.53 14.21 17.13
CA LYS A 881 -42.24 12.92 17.16
C LYS A 881 -41.27 11.75 17.22
N LEU A 882 -40.21 11.73 16.41
CA LEU A 882 -39.15 10.69 16.45
C LEU A 882 -38.41 10.70 17.78
N GLN A 883 -38.12 11.87 18.36
CA GLN A 883 -37.51 12.01 19.68
C GLN A 883 -38.42 11.44 20.78
N THR A 884 -39.72 11.66 20.66
CA THR A 884 -40.71 11.11 21.62
C THR A 884 -40.73 9.58 21.59
N ILE A 885 -40.62 9.00 20.40
CA ILE A 885 -40.53 7.55 20.22
C ILE A 885 -39.21 7.03 20.81
N ASP A 886 -38.08 7.67 20.59
CA ASP A 886 -36.77 7.27 21.16
C ASP A 886 -36.80 7.32 22.70
N ILE A 887 -37.41 8.35 23.26
CA ILE A 887 -37.61 8.45 24.73
C ILE A 887 -38.45 7.27 25.26
N ALA A 888 -39.51 6.90 24.54
CA ALA A 888 -40.35 5.74 24.93
C ALA A 888 -39.53 4.43 24.87
N ASP A 889 -38.78 4.21 23.80
CA ASP A 889 -37.89 3.06 23.65
C ASP A 889 -36.84 3.00 24.77
N ARG A 890 -36.25 4.13 25.15
CA ARG A 890 -35.31 4.22 26.28
C ARG A 890 -35.93 3.89 27.65
N ARG A 891 -37.17 4.30 27.89
CA ARG A 891 -37.88 3.94 29.10
C ARG A 891 -38.15 2.44 29.17
N GLU A 892 -38.60 1.86 28.07
CA GLU A 892 -38.82 0.42 27.96
C GLU A 892 -37.56 -0.41 28.10
N SER A 893 -36.43 0.02 27.46
CA SER A 893 -35.09 -0.59 27.64
C SER A 893 -34.69 -0.65 29.13
N LYS A 894 -34.90 0.44 29.88
CA LYS A 894 -34.63 0.47 31.33
C LYS A 894 -35.51 -0.53 32.08
N ARG A 895 -36.79 -0.62 31.72
CA ARG A 895 -37.74 -1.57 32.31
C ARG A 895 -37.31 -3.02 32.03
N LEU A 896 -36.98 -3.36 30.79
CA LEU A 896 -36.51 -4.69 30.39
C LEU A 896 -35.21 -5.09 31.12
N LYS A 897 -34.29 -4.14 31.28
CA LYS A 897 -33.05 -4.37 32.01
C LYS A 897 -33.34 -4.66 33.48
N PHE A 898 -34.21 -3.86 34.15
CA PHE A 898 -34.60 -4.08 35.50
C PHE A 898 -35.26 -5.46 35.72
N LEU A 899 -36.14 -5.88 34.78
CA LEU A 899 -36.77 -7.21 34.82
C LEU A 899 -35.76 -8.35 34.66
N LYS A 900 -34.75 -8.19 33.78
CA LYS A 900 -33.64 -9.17 33.63
C LYS A 900 -32.79 -9.25 34.91
N ASP A 901 -32.41 -8.10 35.47
CA ASP A 901 -31.55 -8.01 36.66
C ASP A 901 -32.24 -8.54 37.93
N THR A 902 -33.56 -8.43 38.02
CA THR A 902 -34.36 -8.89 39.17
C THR A 902 -34.98 -10.28 38.98
N ASN A 903 -34.74 -10.92 37.83
CA ASN A 903 -35.33 -12.24 37.49
C ASN A 903 -36.88 -12.28 37.55
N GLN A 904 -37.54 -11.10 37.44
CA GLN A 904 -38.99 -10.97 37.43
C GLN A 904 -39.55 -11.18 36.02
N LYS A 905 -40.53 -12.08 35.89
CA LYS A 905 -41.26 -12.31 34.63
C LYS A 905 -42.30 -11.22 34.43
N GLU A 906 -42.49 -10.78 33.17
CA GLU A 906 -43.58 -9.84 32.86
C GLU A 906 -44.96 -10.41 33.22
N ILE A 907 -45.77 -9.59 33.85
CA ILE A 907 -47.16 -9.96 34.27
C ILE A 907 -48.00 -10.38 33.05
N THR A 908 -47.75 -9.79 31.87
CA THR A 908 -48.41 -10.16 30.59
C THR A 908 -48.13 -11.59 30.13
N SER A 909 -46.96 -12.18 30.45
CA SER A 909 -46.67 -13.59 30.15
C SER A 909 -47.45 -14.57 31.02
N PHE A 910 -48.05 -14.12 32.12
CA PHE A 910 -48.93 -14.90 32.97
C PHE A 910 -50.34 -15.02 32.38
N PHE A 911 -50.82 -14.01 31.65
CA PHE A 911 -52.14 -14.03 31.02
C PHE A 911 -52.21 -14.77 29.67
N GLN A 912 -51.10 -14.81 28.93
CA GLN A 912 -51.05 -15.57 27.67
C GLN A 912 -50.97 -17.11 27.83
N LYS A 913 -50.68 -17.63 28.99
CA LYS A 913 -50.70 -19.07 29.32
C LYS A 913 -52.06 -19.58 29.82
N LYS A 914 -53.07 -18.73 29.91
CA LYS A 914 -54.43 -19.09 30.38
C LYS A 914 -55.55 -18.84 29.32
N MET A 915 -55.21 -18.55 28.08
CA MET A 915 -56.12 -18.67 26.93
C MET A 915 -55.63 -19.86 26.02
#